data_8e776679934a03038dc93d4433b740fc
#
_entry.id   8e776679934a03038dc93d4433b740fc
#
_cell.length_a   1.000
_cell.length_b   1.000
_cell.length_c   1.000
_cell.angle_alpha   90.00
_cell.angle_beta   90.00
_cell.angle_gamma   90.00
#
_symmetry.space_group_name_H-M   'P 1'
#
loop_
_entity.id
_entity.type
_entity.pdbx_description
1 polymer ?
#
loop_
_entity_poly.entity_id
_entity_poly.type
_entity_poly.pdbx_seq_one_letter_code
_entity_poly.pdbx_strand_id
1 'polypeptide(L)'
;NNNNNNNNNNNNISDNEGKTFSTSTIPLAGSGLERISPSQRMKTIRENPEKENFGNVPPILPSHLEENDETETRFSWEGGEIVVAVAYDTPIPGYGTYNANNMRLWSSKPSHEFDLKSFNAGDYIAAIEQKERGETISSVLYPNDNTHVGKELRLKQQFFFCSATLQDILHQFKKSAARYNNSVIKAYAAANPAAAMNNPSLMNHIPGIRTLKDLPKRVAIQLNDTHPAIGVPEFMRLLLDEELLCWEDAWNITKNVFSYTNHTIMTEAMEQWPVPMLSELLPRHAEIIFEINHRFLEIVRKKWPGDEQKVRRMSIVEESEPKMFRMANLAVIGSHTVNGVAEMHTNLVKTNLFADFCELGDTKFRNVTNGVTPRRWILQANPKLAKMYTELAGPGWVNDMKRLEALQSFCDDDEFCEGFRAIKKQNKRRVAAFLEQTCRLHYKIAPNALFDMQIKRIHEYKRQLLNVLGIIHRFDAVLRATPKERAKIVPRVFIIAGKAAPGYETARLIIQLACAVAKVVNKTPECAGVLTVCFVPNFNVSIAELLIPASDISQHISLAGTEASGTGNMKFAMNGGLIVGTRDGANVEIARAIGSDNIFQFGATVDEVKTLKKTANTRNPAPDERLANVCAIIHSGIFGDARKLGFNRLCSSTLTPATDSYLCGHDFASYLDAQARADELYLNERLWTRKSVLSALRMAKFSTDRTIKEYAEKIWNVEAKAFLPRHVKERLKVGAIRYNNTVDNTNKSPNNNNNNNNSNNNSNNNYNNNSSGSSSSSE
;
A
#
# COMPACT_ATOMS: atom_id res chain seq x y z
N ASN A 1 43.94 -3.25 29.64
CA ASN A 1 44.13 -2.51 30.92
C ASN A 1 42.90 -1.68 31.22
N ASN A 2 42.08 -2.19 32.07
CA ASN A 2 41.51 -1.74 33.34
C ASN A 2 41.25 -0.22 33.48
N ASN A 3 40.03 0.22 33.74
CA ASN A 3 39.35 0.25 35.04
C ASN A 3 37.97 0.86 34.96
N ASN A 4 37.06 0.18 35.63
CA ASN A 4 35.90 0.60 36.42
C ASN A 4 35.64 2.12 36.62
N ASN A 5 34.36 2.52 36.45
CA ASN A 5 33.59 2.97 37.61
C ASN A 5 32.09 3.05 37.36
N ASN A 6 31.36 2.51 38.30
CA ASN A 6 29.91 2.61 38.55
C ASN A 6 29.44 4.06 38.66
N ASN A 7 28.24 4.32 38.18
CA ASN A 7 27.29 5.07 38.99
C ASN A 7 25.84 4.75 38.58
N ASN A 8 25.13 4.25 39.57
CA ASN A 8 23.68 4.10 39.66
C ASN A 8 23.00 5.47 39.51
N ASN A 9 21.94 5.53 38.72
CA ASN A 9 20.80 6.36 39.06
C ASN A 9 19.52 5.67 38.63
N ASN A 10 18.80 5.21 39.63
CA ASN A 10 17.40 4.81 39.59
C ASN A 10 16.55 6.03 39.16
N ASN A 11 15.71 5.86 38.13
CA ASN A 11 14.46 6.59 38.03
C ASN A 11 13.35 5.63 37.67
N ASN A 12 12.50 5.38 38.63
CA ASN A 12 11.24 4.71 38.53
C ASN A 12 10.35 5.43 37.49
N ILE A 13 9.93 4.69 36.46
CA ILE A 13 8.76 5.04 35.67
C ILE A 13 7.75 3.92 35.90
N SER A 14 6.66 4.32 36.53
CA SER A 14 5.49 3.48 36.85
C SER A 14 4.87 2.86 35.60
N ASP A 15 4.75 1.56 35.65
CA ASP A 15 3.95 0.76 34.72
C ASP A 15 2.48 1.12 34.84
N ASN A 16 1.91 1.62 33.74
CA ASN A 16 0.47 1.69 33.57
C ASN A 16 0.09 0.59 32.56
N GLU A 17 -0.26 -0.57 33.08
CA GLU A 17 -0.80 -1.69 32.31
C GLU A 17 -2.21 -1.36 31.80
N GLY A 18 -2.30 -1.00 30.53
CA GLY A 18 -3.56 -0.99 29.77
C GLY A 18 -3.85 -2.35 29.15
N LYS A 19 -4.48 -3.26 29.90
CA LYS A 19 -4.88 -4.56 29.40
C LYS A 19 -6.06 -4.46 28.44
N THR A 20 -5.86 -4.82 27.18
CA THR A 20 -6.92 -5.43 26.36
C THR A 20 -6.27 -6.42 25.38
N PHE A 21 -6.07 -7.64 25.83
CA PHE A 21 -5.68 -8.76 24.98
C PHE A 21 -6.92 -9.50 24.52
N SER A 22 -7.17 -9.55 23.22
CA SER A 22 -8.04 -10.56 22.62
C SER A 22 -7.14 -11.66 22.07
N THR A 23 -6.81 -12.61 22.91
CA THR A 23 -6.19 -13.87 22.49
C THR A 23 -7.26 -14.79 21.97
N SER A 24 -7.28 -15.09 20.69
CA SER A 24 -7.92 -16.29 20.18
C SER A 24 -6.96 -17.46 20.45
N THR A 25 -6.86 -17.85 21.71
CA THR A 25 -6.22 -19.10 22.11
C THR A 25 -7.19 -20.23 21.79
N ILE A 26 -6.81 -21.11 20.89
CA ILE A 26 -7.32 -22.47 20.88
C ILE A 26 -6.73 -23.13 22.12
N PRO A 27 -7.53 -23.57 23.10
CA PRO A 27 -6.99 -24.21 24.29
C PRO A 27 -6.33 -25.53 23.89
N LEU A 28 -5.03 -25.61 24.04
CA LEU A 28 -4.31 -26.87 24.07
C LEU A 28 -4.56 -27.50 25.42
N ALA A 29 -5.25 -28.62 25.43
CA ALA A 29 -5.46 -29.45 26.59
C ALA A 29 -4.10 -29.93 27.14
N GLY A 30 -3.98 -29.92 28.45
CA GLY A 30 -2.81 -30.33 29.20
C GLY A 30 -2.32 -31.73 28.88
N SER A 31 -1.06 -31.93 29.21
CA SER A 31 -0.26 -33.14 29.11
C SER A 31 -1.05 -34.46 29.25
N GLY A 32 -1.02 -35.28 28.18
CA GLY A 32 -1.44 -36.67 28.27
C GLY A 32 -2.34 -37.20 27.16
N LEU A 33 -2.47 -36.49 26.04
CA LEU A 33 -3.25 -37.01 24.90
C LEU A 33 -2.30 -37.48 23.78
N GLU A 34 -2.39 -38.75 23.43
CA GLU A 34 -1.89 -39.30 22.19
C GLU A 34 -2.35 -38.46 21.01
N ARG A 35 -1.51 -38.31 19.98
CA ARG A 35 -1.80 -37.55 18.78
C ARG A 35 -3.02 -38.13 18.06
N ILE A 36 -4.17 -37.54 18.27
CA ILE A 36 -5.39 -37.87 17.53
C ILE A 36 -5.39 -37.05 16.24
N SER A 37 -5.52 -37.73 15.10
CA SER A 37 -5.66 -37.08 13.80
C SER A 37 -6.91 -36.18 13.76
N PRO A 38 -6.96 -35.15 12.93
CA PRO A 38 -8.16 -34.31 12.77
C PRO A 38 -9.42 -35.12 12.48
N SER A 39 -9.33 -36.23 11.77
CA SER A 39 -10.43 -37.14 11.52
C SER A 39 -10.88 -37.91 12.79
N GLN A 40 -9.95 -38.33 13.65
CA GLN A 40 -10.26 -38.94 14.94
C GLN A 40 -10.88 -37.94 15.91
N ARG A 41 -10.42 -36.69 15.90
CA ARG A 41 -11.01 -35.61 16.70
C ARG A 41 -12.45 -35.27 16.27
N MET A 42 -12.71 -35.29 14.96
CA MET A 42 -14.08 -35.18 14.44
C MET A 42 -14.95 -36.38 14.80
N LYS A 43 -14.42 -37.59 14.81
CA LYS A 43 -15.13 -38.80 15.24
C LYS A 43 -15.50 -38.75 16.72
N THR A 44 -14.56 -38.32 17.57
CA THR A 44 -14.77 -38.14 19.02
C THR A 44 -15.84 -37.07 19.32
N ILE A 45 -15.85 -35.97 18.56
CA ILE A 45 -16.88 -34.92 18.67
C ILE A 45 -18.27 -35.44 18.24
N ARG A 46 -18.34 -36.32 17.26
CA ARG A 46 -19.60 -36.96 16.84
C ARG A 46 -20.09 -38.02 17.79
N GLU A 47 -19.20 -38.74 18.47
CA GLU A 47 -19.54 -39.83 19.37
C GLU A 47 -19.76 -39.39 20.82
N ASN A 48 -19.30 -38.17 21.22
CA ASN A 48 -19.42 -37.71 22.60
C ASN A 48 -19.56 -36.16 22.67
N PRO A 49 -20.72 -35.60 22.31
CA PRO A 49 -20.92 -34.14 22.26
C PRO A 49 -20.98 -33.44 23.62
N GLU A 50 -20.95 -34.19 24.73
CA GLU A 50 -21.17 -33.62 26.08
C GLU A 50 -19.89 -33.25 26.86
N LYS A 51 -18.70 -33.47 26.34
CA LYS A 51 -17.44 -33.30 27.10
C LYS A 51 -16.56 -32.10 26.80
N GLU A 52 -16.86 -31.29 25.81
CA GLU A 52 -16.14 -30.02 25.60
C GLU A 52 -17.08 -28.84 25.79
N ASN A 53 -16.90 -28.11 26.88
CA ASN A 53 -17.70 -26.96 27.28
C ASN A 53 -17.30 -25.72 26.45
N PHE A 54 -17.40 -25.80 25.11
CA PHE A 54 -17.48 -24.64 24.26
C PHE A 54 -18.96 -24.25 24.21
N GLY A 55 -19.29 -23.13 24.86
CA GLY A 55 -20.67 -22.70 25.00
C GLY A 55 -21.46 -22.85 23.71
N ASN A 56 -22.48 -23.72 23.76
CA ASN A 56 -23.53 -24.06 22.78
C ASN A 56 -23.51 -23.23 21.47
N VAL A 57 -22.55 -23.47 20.58
CA VAL A 57 -22.64 -23.09 19.18
C VAL A 57 -22.86 -24.39 18.41
N PRO A 58 -24.10 -24.67 17.95
CA PRO A 58 -24.31 -25.83 17.10
C PRO A 58 -23.44 -25.70 15.84
N PRO A 59 -22.84 -26.80 15.38
CA PRO A 59 -22.12 -26.81 14.12
C PRO A 59 -23.06 -26.32 13.01
N ILE A 60 -22.54 -25.50 12.10
CA ILE A 60 -23.21 -25.20 10.83
C ILE A 60 -23.12 -26.50 10.03
N LEU A 61 -24.18 -27.29 10.02
CA LEU A 61 -24.23 -28.51 9.25
C LEU A 61 -24.09 -28.17 7.76
N PRO A 62 -23.30 -28.96 7.00
CA PRO A 62 -23.26 -28.82 5.54
C PRO A 62 -24.68 -29.03 5.00
N SER A 63 -25.13 -28.15 4.14
CA SER A 63 -26.38 -28.33 3.43
C SER A 63 -26.20 -29.44 2.39
N HIS A 64 -26.90 -30.53 2.56
CA HIS A 64 -27.02 -31.70 1.68
C HIS A 64 -25.76 -32.58 1.54
N LEU A 65 -25.73 -33.62 2.36
CA LEU A 65 -25.24 -34.91 1.93
C LEU A 65 -26.42 -35.55 1.15
N GLU A 66 -26.49 -35.32 -0.17
CA GLU A 66 -27.15 -36.30 -1.02
C GLU A 66 -26.26 -37.55 -0.97
N GLU A 67 -26.86 -38.67 -0.61
CA GLU A 67 -26.24 -39.98 -0.64
C GLU A 67 -25.90 -40.35 -2.08
N ASN A 68 -24.77 -39.81 -2.61
CA ASN A 68 -24.08 -40.37 -3.76
C ASN A 68 -22.89 -41.10 -3.21
N ASP A 69 -22.89 -42.38 -3.42
CA ASP A 69 -21.99 -43.45 -2.98
C ASP A 69 -20.62 -43.40 -3.69
N GLU A 70 -20.03 -42.21 -3.81
CA GLU A 70 -18.63 -42.02 -4.14
C GLU A 70 -17.88 -41.75 -2.84
N THR A 71 -16.96 -42.65 -2.50
CA THR A 71 -16.04 -42.52 -1.36
C THR A 71 -15.28 -41.21 -1.49
N GLU A 72 -15.79 -40.15 -0.81
CA GLU A 72 -15.13 -38.85 -0.76
C GLU A 72 -13.74 -39.01 -0.15
N THR A 73 -12.71 -38.81 -0.95
CA THR A 73 -11.32 -38.80 -0.51
C THR A 73 -11.10 -37.62 0.42
N ARG A 74 -10.75 -37.90 1.67
CA ARG A 74 -10.45 -36.90 2.69
C ARG A 74 -8.95 -36.76 2.85
N PHE A 75 -8.49 -35.51 2.95
CA PHE A 75 -7.09 -35.20 3.14
C PHE A 75 -6.85 -34.72 4.57
N SER A 76 -5.79 -35.24 5.20
CA SER A 76 -5.25 -34.76 6.47
C SER A 76 -3.82 -34.29 6.29
N TRP A 77 -3.43 -33.24 7.00
CA TRP A 77 -2.04 -32.76 6.99
C TRP A 77 -1.26 -33.47 8.10
N GLU A 78 -0.35 -34.36 7.72
CA GLU A 78 0.48 -35.12 8.65
C GLU A 78 1.96 -34.76 8.49
N GLY A 79 2.75 -34.89 9.57
CA GLY A 79 4.21 -34.71 9.55
C GLY A 79 4.71 -33.28 9.35
N GLY A 80 3.84 -32.29 9.39
CA GLY A 80 4.20 -30.89 9.23
C GLY A 80 4.68 -30.24 10.54
N GLU A 81 5.39 -29.10 10.42
CA GLU A 81 5.76 -28.25 11.54
C GLU A 81 4.56 -27.36 11.91
N ILE A 82 4.21 -27.32 13.20
CA ILE A 82 3.09 -26.50 13.71
C ILE A 82 3.64 -25.16 14.17
N VAL A 83 3.15 -24.08 13.57
CA VAL A 83 3.48 -22.70 13.93
C VAL A 83 2.20 -21.98 14.39
N VAL A 84 2.29 -21.36 15.58
CA VAL A 84 1.16 -20.60 16.15
C VAL A 84 1.21 -19.15 15.66
N ALA A 85 0.10 -18.65 15.13
CA ALA A 85 -0.06 -17.26 14.73
C ALA A 85 -0.69 -16.45 15.87
N VAL A 86 0.04 -15.44 16.38
CA VAL A 86 -0.46 -14.50 17.39
C VAL A 86 -0.79 -13.17 16.75
N ALA A 87 -2.04 -12.73 16.93
CA ALA A 87 -2.53 -11.47 16.34
C ALA A 87 -2.14 -10.26 17.18
N TYR A 88 -1.60 -9.22 16.52
CA TYR A 88 -1.35 -7.90 17.10
C TYR A 88 -2.18 -6.86 16.35
N ASP A 89 -3.18 -6.32 17.03
CA ASP A 89 -4.12 -5.36 16.45
C ASP A 89 -3.75 -3.93 16.84
N THR A 90 -3.63 -3.08 15.83
CA THR A 90 -3.49 -1.64 16.01
C THR A 90 -4.75 -0.95 15.48
N PRO A 91 -5.51 -0.23 16.33
CA PRO A 91 -6.69 0.48 15.88
C PRO A 91 -6.30 1.64 14.96
N ILE A 92 -6.98 1.74 13.82
CA ILE A 92 -6.86 2.84 12.86
C ILE A 92 -8.17 3.62 12.86
N PRO A 93 -8.26 4.71 13.63
CA PRO A 93 -9.47 5.52 13.67
C PRO A 93 -9.67 6.32 12.38
N GLY A 94 -10.90 6.44 11.93
CA GLY A 94 -11.29 7.32 10.86
C GLY A 94 -11.27 8.79 11.33
N TYR A 95 -10.86 9.70 10.46
CA TYR A 95 -10.81 11.13 10.76
C TYR A 95 -12.22 11.71 10.94
N GLY A 96 -12.51 12.28 12.10
CA GLY A 96 -13.80 12.87 12.40
C GLY A 96 -14.98 11.90 12.43
N THR A 97 -14.73 10.60 12.65
CA THR A 97 -15.74 9.55 12.71
C THR A 97 -15.61 8.72 13.99
N TYR A 98 -16.66 7.94 14.29
CA TYR A 98 -16.63 6.95 15.36
C TYR A 98 -16.18 5.55 14.88
N ASN A 99 -15.78 5.43 13.61
CA ASN A 99 -15.32 4.18 13.06
C ASN A 99 -13.82 4.01 13.34
N ALA A 100 -13.42 2.83 13.75
CA ALA A 100 -12.02 2.42 13.81
C ALA A 100 -11.90 1.03 13.19
N ASN A 101 -10.97 0.88 12.25
CA ASN A 101 -10.60 -0.40 11.68
C ASN A 101 -9.32 -0.90 12.34
N ASN A 102 -9.12 -2.20 12.37
CA ASN A 102 -7.89 -2.78 12.87
C ASN A 102 -6.89 -3.00 11.71
N MET A 103 -5.64 -2.64 11.97
CA MET A 103 -4.50 -3.15 11.21
C MET A 103 -3.94 -4.33 12.00
N ARG A 104 -4.09 -5.54 11.46
CA ARG A 104 -3.61 -6.77 12.10
C ARG A 104 -2.27 -7.19 11.53
N LEU A 105 -1.32 -7.45 12.43
CA LEU A 105 -0.05 -8.10 12.13
C LEU A 105 0.00 -9.43 12.88
N TRP A 106 0.59 -10.43 12.25
CA TRP A 106 0.77 -11.75 12.82
C TRP A 106 2.22 -11.96 13.27
N SER A 107 2.42 -12.45 14.48
CA SER A 107 3.71 -12.95 14.96
C SER A 107 3.67 -14.46 14.98
N SER A 108 4.69 -15.09 14.43
CA SER A 108 4.86 -16.53 14.49
C SER A 108 5.43 -16.94 15.83
N LYS A 109 4.88 -17.98 16.42
CA LYS A 109 5.36 -18.60 17.65
C LYS A 109 5.44 -20.12 17.44
N PRO A 110 6.42 -20.78 18.06
CA PRO A 110 6.51 -22.23 18.00
C PRO A 110 5.35 -22.87 18.76
N SER A 111 4.99 -24.08 18.38
CA SER A 111 4.04 -24.89 19.15
C SER A 111 4.64 -25.45 20.43
N HIS A 112 5.95 -25.64 20.45
CA HIS A 112 6.74 -26.05 21.61
C HIS A 112 7.95 -25.13 21.76
N GLU A 113 8.14 -24.56 22.93
CA GLU A 113 9.26 -23.66 23.20
C GLU A 113 10.59 -24.38 23.43
N PHE A 114 10.49 -25.69 23.82
CA PHE A 114 11.67 -26.44 24.25
C PHE A 114 11.44 -27.94 24.12
N ASP A 115 12.38 -28.65 23.47
CA ASP A 115 12.37 -30.12 23.43
C ASP A 115 13.20 -30.71 24.56
N LEU A 116 12.51 -31.11 25.61
CA LEU A 116 13.12 -31.71 26.77
C LEU A 116 13.86 -33.03 26.46
N LYS A 117 13.45 -33.78 25.47
CA LYS A 117 14.07 -35.05 25.07
C LYS A 117 15.43 -34.80 24.45
N SER A 118 15.55 -33.89 23.52
CA SER A 118 16.82 -33.47 22.92
C SER A 118 17.76 -32.86 23.98
N PHE A 119 17.23 -32.03 24.87
CA PHE A 119 17.99 -31.46 25.98
C PHE A 119 18.60 -32.55 26.88
N ASN A 120 17.82 -33.52 27.30
CA ASN A 120 18.26 -34.61 28.12
C ASN A 120 19.28 -35.53 27.41
N ALA A 121 19.24 -35.57 26.10
CA ALA A 121 20.23 -36.28 25.27
C ALA A 121 21.53 -35.48 25.07
N GLY A 122 21.60 -34.24 25.59
CA GLY A 122 22.78 -33.36 25.47
C GLY A 122 22.80 -32.58 24.14
N ASP A 123 21.75 -32.68 23.29
CA ASP A 123 21.63 -31.92 22.06
C ASP A 123 20.89 -30.59 22.32
N TYR A 124 21.62 -29.60 22.81
CA TYR A 124 21.05 -28.30 23.16
C TYR A 124 20.63 -27.48 21.97
N ILE A 125 21.20 -27.75 20.78
CA ILE A 125 20.81 -27.05 19.54
C ILE A 125 19.45 -27.57 19.07
N ALA A 126 19.27 -28.88 18.95
CA ALA A 126 18.00 -29.48 18.60
C ALA A 126 16.89 -29.12 19.62
N ALA A 127 17.23 -28.95 20.89
CA ALA A 127 16.29 -28.61 21.94
C ALA A 127 15.61 -27.26 21.73
N ILE A 128 16.24 -26.29 21.03
CA ILE A 128 15.71 -24.94 20.74
C ILE A 128 15.44 -24.71 19.26
N GLU A 129 15.86 -25.61 18.38
CA GLU A 129 15.80 -25.44 16.91
C GLU A 129 14.37 -25.17 16.42
N GLN A 130 13.39 -25.90 16.93
CA GLN A 130 11.99 -25.73 16.56
C GLN A 130 11.45 -24.35 16.94
N LYS A 131 11.90 -23.82 18.09
CA LYS A 131 11.57 -22.46 18.52
C LYS A 131 12.14 -21.43 17.54
N GLU A 132 13.41 -21.52 17.22
CA GLU A 132 14.09 -20.57 16.34
C GLU A 132 13.49 -20.59 14.92
N ARG A 133 13.23 -21.78 14.40
CA ARG A 133 12.57 -21.93 13.07
C ARG A 133 11.20 -21.27 13.04
N GLY A 134 10.36 -21.52 14.03
CA GLY A 134 9.02 -20.95 14.12
C GLY A 134 9.06 -19.42 14.23
N GLU A 135 9.91 -18.87 15.11
CA GLU A 135 10.01 -17.42 15.30
C GLU A 135 10.62 -16.69 14.10
N THR A 136 11.53 -17.33 13.35
CA THR A 136 12.21 -16.77 12.18
C THR A 136 11.23 -16.32 11.10
N ILE A 137 10.07 -16.97 10.95
CA ILE A 137 9.07 -16.66 9.93
C ILE A 137 8.62 -15.19 10.01
N SER A 138 8.36 -14.66 11.20
CA SER A 138 7.92 -13.26 11.35
C SER A 138 9.03 -12.30 11.78
N SER A 139 10.19 -12.80 12.24
CA SER A 139 11.27 -11.96 12.76
C SER A 139 12.20 -11.41 11.67
N VAL A 140 12.34 -12.11 10.55
CA VAL A 140 13.20 -11.70 9.44
C VAL A 140 12.41 -10.85 8.45
N LEU A 141 12.79 -9.57 8.34
CA LEU A 141 12.19 -8.65 7.37
C LEU A 141 13.01 -8.68 6.07
N TYR A 142 12.34 -8.96 4.94
CA TYR A 142 12.95 -9.02 3.60
C TYR A 142 14.15 -9.98 3.51
N PRO A 143 13.93 -11.31 3.61
CA PRO A 143 14.99 -12.28 3.41
C PRO A 143 15.66 -12.11 2.04
N ASN A 144 16.94 -12.47 1.95
CA ASN A 144 17.66 -12.45 0.68
C ASN A 144 17.21 -13.62 -0.19
N ASP A 145 16.34 -13.34 -1.16
CA ASP A 145 15.73 -14.30 -2.08
C ASP A 145 16.62 -14.71 -3.27
N ASN A 146 17.90 -14.34 -3.29
CA ASN A 146 18.88 -14.88 -4.21
C ASN A 146 19.32 -16.30 -3.84
N THR A 147 19.07 -16.73 -2.61
CA THR A 147 19.40 -18.06 -2.10
C THR A 147 18.16 -18.94 -2.01
N HIS A 148 18.31 -20.26 -2.10
CA HIS A 148 17.21 -21.22 -1.93
C HIS A 148 16.53 -21.05 -0.56
N VAL A 149 17.30 -20.97 0.51
CA VAL A 149 16.80 -20.79 1.89
C VAL A 149 16.01 -19.48 2.04
N GLY A 150 16.51 -18.39 1.44
CA GLY A 150 15.81 -17.11 1.49
C GLY A 150 14.51 -17.10 0.69
N LYS A 151 14.46 -17.81 -0.46
CA LYS A 151 13.22 -18.03 -1.22
C LYS A 151 12.21 -18.85 -0.42
N GLU A 152 12.65 -19.95 0.17
CA GLU A 152 11.81 -20.82 0.99
C GLU A 152 11.23 -20.05 2.19
N LEU A 153 12.06 -19.28 2.91
CA LEU A 153 11.59 -18.44 4.02
C LEU A 153 10.54 -17.43 3.55
N ARG A 154 10.74 -16.80 2.39
CA ARG A 154 9.75 -15.88 1.82
C ARG A 154 8.42 -16.57 1.49
N LEU A 155 8.45 -17.78 0.94
CA LEU A 155 7.24 -18.57 0.68
C LEU A 155 6.54 -18.94 1.99
N LYS A 156 7.29 -19.38 3.02
CA LYS A 156 6.76 -19.64 4.37
C LYS A 156 6.08 -18.39 4.96
N GLN A 157 6.69 -17.20 4.81
CA GLN A 157 6.11 -15.94 5.27
C GLN A 157 4.77 -15.64 4.57
N GLN A 158 4.72 -15.75 3.25
CA GLN A 158 3.50 -15.50 2.48
C GLN A 158 2.38 -16.45 2.89
N PHE A 159 2.69 -17.75 2.98
CA PHE A 159 1.73 -18.75 3.41
C PHE A 159 1.23 -18.50 4.83
N PHE A 160 2.14 -18.29 5.79
CA PHE A 160 1.81 -18.07 7.20
C PHE A 160 0.83 -16.91 7.38
N PHE A 161 1.12 -15.76 6.77
CA PHE A 161 0.24 -14.59 6.89
C PHE A 161 -1.11 -14.79 6.20
N CYS A 162 -1.13 -15.45 5.06
CA CYS A 162 -2.39 -15.77 4.35
C CYS A 162 -3.24 -16.75 5.14
N SER A 163 -2.65 -17.87 5.57
CA SER A 163 -3.37 -18.92 6.29
C SER A 163 -3.95 -18.43 7.62
N ALA A 164 -3.15 -17.71 8.44
CA ALA A 164 -3.62 -17.12 9.68
C ALA A 164 -4.80 -16.16 9.46
N THR A 165 -4.71 -15.32 8.42
CA THR A 165 -5.77 -14.37 8.09
C THR A 165 -7.04 -15.05 7.60
N LEU A 166 -6.92 -16.04 6.74
CA LEU A 166 -8.08 -16.76 6.17
C LEU A 166 -8.80 -17.61 7.22
N GLN A 167 -8.06 -18.28 8.10
CA GLN A 167 -8.62 -19.01 9.23
C GLN A 167 -9.40 -18.08 10.18
N ASP A 168 -8.84 -16.90 10.50
CA ASP A 168 -9.53 -15.92 11.33
C ASP A 168 -10.80 -15.38 10.67
N ILE A 169 -10.73 -15.04 9.37
CA ILE A 169 -11.91 -14.58 8.60
C ILE A 169 -13.03 -15.64 8.65
N LEU A 170 -12.68 -16.89 8.37
CA LEU A 170 -13.64 -18.00 8.37
C LEU A 170 -14.25 -18.21 9.77
N HIS A 171 -13.41 -18.18 10.80
CA HIS A 171 -13.87 -18.28 12.21
C HIS A 171 -14.82 -17.14 12.58
N GLN A 172 -14.47 -15.88 12.25
CA GLN A 172 -15.33 -14.72 12.54
C GLN A 172 -16.65 -14.76 11.76
N PHE A 173 -16.62 -15.23 10.51
CA PHE A 173 -17.84 -15.44 9.74
C PHE A 173 -18.74 -16.49 10.41
N LYS A 174 -18.22 -17.68 10.75
CA LYS A 174 -18.95 -18.77 11.41
C LYS A 174 -19.56 -18.29 12.73
N LYS A 175 -18.78 -17.60 13.57
CA LYS A 175 -19.25 -17.03 14.84
C LYS A 175 -20.37 -16.00 14.65
N SER A 176 -20.27 -15.14 13.63
CA SER A 176 -21.30 -14.17 13.28
C SER A 176 -22.56 -14.83 12.72
N ALA A 177 -22.40 -15.84 11.85
CA ALA A 177 -23.48 -16.60 11.27
C ALA A 177 -24.25 -17.37 12.35
N ALA A 178 -23.57 -18.04 13.27
CA ALA A 178 -24.19 -18.76 14.38
C ALA A 178 -25.05 -17.84 15.27
N ARG A 179 -24.53 -16.65 15.65
CA ARG A 179 -25.29 -15.65 16.41
C ARG A 179 -26.56 -15.20 15.68
N TYR A 180 -26.43 -14.94 14.38
CA TYR A 180 -27.55 -14.54 13.54
C TYR A 180 -28.58 -15.67 13.40
N ASN A 181 -28.13 -16.89 13.08
CA ASN A 181 -28.97 -18.06 12.93
C ASN A 181 -29.78 -18.36 14.22
N ASN A 182 -29.14 -18.28 15.38
CA ASN A 182 -29.83 -18.40 16.67
C ASN A 182 -30.94 -17.36 16.86
N SER A 183 -30.76 -16.13 16.36
CA SER A 183 -31.82 -15.11 16.41
C SER A 183 -32.98 -15.40 15.45
N VAL A 184 -32.66 -15.92 14.25
CA VAL A 184 -33.67 -16.34 13.26
C VAL A 184 -34.47 -17.55 13.76
N ILE A 185 -33.77 -18.55 14.30
CA ILE A 185 -34.40 -19.77 14.90
C ILE A 185 -35.36 -19.37 16.02
N LYS A 186 -34.93 -18.52 16.95
CA LYS A 186 -35.79 -18.03 18.04
C LYS A 186 -37.01 -17.29 17.53
N ALA A 187 -36.85 -16.43 16.52
CA ALA A 187 -37.97 -15.70 15.91
C ALA A 187 -38.95 -16.65 15.20
N TYR A 188 -38.44 -17.65 14.48
CA TYR A 188 -39.25 -18.66 13.79
C TYR A 188 -40.03 -19.53 14.78
N ALA A 189 -39.37 -20.03 15.85
CA ALA A 189 -40.00 -20.81 16.90
C ALA A 189 -41.11 -20.03 17.62
N ALA A 190 -40.90 -18.75 17.88
CA ALA A 190 -41.91 -17.88 18.47
C ALA A 190 -43.14 -17.67 17.54
N ALA A 191 -42.91 -17.61 16.22
CA ALA A 191 -43.99 -17.48 15.25
C ALA A 191 -44.69 -18.81 14.91
N ASN A 192 -44.04 -19.96 15.14
CA ASN A 192 -44.53 -21.30 14.78
C ASN A 192 -44.33 -22.30 15.94
N PRO A 193 -45.01 -22.13 17.09
CA PRO A 193 -44.78 -22.94 18.27
C PRO A 193 -45.02 -24.44 18.07
N ALA A 194 -46.02 -24.83 17.27
CA ALA A 194 -46.36 -26.22 16.99
C ALA A 194 -45.31 -26.93 16.11
N ALA A 195 -44.67 -26.20 15.15
CA ALA A 195 -43.66 -26.75 14.31
C ALA A 195 -42.31 -26.93 15.05
N ALA A 196 -42.05 -26.05 16.03
CA ALA A 196 -40.81 -26.09 16.83
C ALA A 196 -40.77 -27.28 17.80
N MET A 197 -41.95 -27.78 18.26
CA MET A 197 -42.04 -28.93 19.19
C MET A 197 -41.91 -30.29 18.50
N ASN A 198 -42.26 -30.40 17.22
CA ASN A 198 -42.47 -31.70 16.58
C ASN A 198 -41.36 -32.19 15.67
N ASN A 199 -40.38 -31.36 15.28
CA ASN A 199 -39.33 -31.82 14.37
C ASN A 199 -38.04 -31.01 14.46
N PRO A 200 -36.98 -31.49 15.17
CA PRO A 200 -35.68 -30.85 15.24
C PRO A 200 -34.96 -30.73 13.87
N SER A 201 -35.28 -31.63 12.93
CA SER A 201 -34.67 -31.60 11.57
C SER A 201 -35.19 -30.45 10.69
N LEU A 202 -36.35 -29.88 11.02
CA LEU A 202 -36.90 -28.70 10.36
C LEU A 202 -36.03 -27.45 10.56
N MET A 203 -35.15 -27.44 11.56
CA MET A 203 -34.27 -26.31 11.84
C MET A 203 -33.30 -26.01 10.68
N ASN A 204 -32.93 -26.98 9.87
CA ASN A 204 -32.06 -26.81 8.71
C ASN A 204 -32.76 -26.17 7.50
N HIS A 205 -34.10 -26.10 7.53
CA HIS A 205 -34.92 -25.58 6.41
C HIS A 205 -35.56 -24.22 6.72
N ILE A 206 -35.21 -23.60 7.86
CA ILE A 206 -35.71 -22.26 8.21
C ILE A 206 -35.20 -21.23 7.19
N PRO A 207 -36.12 -20.51 6.50
CA PRO A 207 -35.71 -19.49 5.58
C PRO A 207 -34.84 -18.39 6.23
N GLY A 208 -33.76 -17.99 5.59
CA GLY A 208 -32.89 -16.92 6.08
C GLY A 208 -31.73 -17.38 6.97
N ILE A 209 -31.54 -18.68 7.21
CA ILE A 209 -30.34 -19.21 7.85
C ILE A 209 -29.11 -18.94 6.94
N ARG A 210 -28.02 -18.47 7.55
CA ARG A 210 -26.74 -18.24 6.87
C ARG A 210 -25.88 -19.49 6.86
N THR A 211 -25.37 -19.80 5.69
CA THR A 211 -24.41 -20.89 5.43
C THR A 211 -23.09 -20.32 4.91
N LEU A 212 -22.09 -21.18 4.68
CA LEU A 212 -20.83 -20.78 4.03
C LEU A 212 -21.03 -20.21 2.62
N LYS A 213 -22.09 -20.62 1.91
CA LYS A 213 -22.48 -20.06 0.60
C LYS A 213 -22.81 -18.55 0.64
N ASP A 214 -23.13 -18.01 1.83
CA ASP A 214 -23.36 -16.57 2.02
C ASP A 214 -22.09 -15.76 2.31
N LEU A 215 -20.94 -16.42 2.43
CA LEU A 215 -19.67 -15.77 2.75
C LEU A 215 -19.30 -14.67 1.72
N PRO A 216 -19.45 -14.86 0.39
CA PRO A 216 -19.15 -13.80 -0.59
C PRO A 216 -20.03 -12.54 -0.45
N LYS A 217 -21.19 -12.64 0.19
CA LYS A 217 -22.06 -11.48 0.46
C LYS A 217 -21.60 -10.67 1.69
N ARG A 218 -20.64 -11.17 2.45
CA ARG A 218 -20.21 -10.61 3.75
C ARG A 218 -18.73 -10.33 3.83
N VAL A 219 -17.93 -10.99 3.01
CA VAL A 219 -16.47 -10.93 3.02
C VAL A 219 -15.99 -10.58 1.62
N ALA A 220 -15.11 -9.59 1.53
CA ALA A 220 -14.36 -9.27 0.33
C ALA A 220 -12.88 -9.24 0.69
N ILE A 221 -12.06 -9.98 -0.04
CA ILE A 221 -10.62 -10.09 0.18
C ILE A 221 -9.90 -9.51 -1.03
N GLN A 222 -9.07 -8.48 -0.79
CA GLN A 222 -8.26 -7.87 -1.83
C GLN A 222 -6.84 -8.43 -1.78
N LEU A 223 -6.41 -9.11 -2.84
CA LEU A 223 -5.03 -9.52 -3.04
C LEU A 223 -4.23 -8.30 -3.48
N ASN A 224 -3.34 -7.85 -2.60
CA ASN A 224 -2.47 -6.69 -2.87
C ASN A 224 -1.17 -7.20 -3.49
N ASP A 225 -1.10 -7.19 -4.82
CA ASP A 225 -0.11 -7.88 -5.63
C ASP A 225 -0.26 -9.42 -5.59
N THR A 226 0.73 -10.15 -6.09
CA THR A 226 0.75 -11.62 -6.13
C THR A 226 1.21 -12.26 -4.82
N HIS A 227 1.79 -11.48 -3.90
CA HIS A 227 2.32 -12.00 -2.65
C HIS A 227 1.31 -12.80 -1.82
N PRO A 228 0.01 -12.40 -1.73
CA PRO A 228 -1.01 -13.21 -1.07
C PRO A 228 -1.75 -14.17 -2.00
N ALA A 229 -1.31 -14.41 -3.24
CA ALA A 229 -1.99 -15.29 -4.18
C ALA A 229 -2.06 -16.76 -3.70
N ILE A 230 -1.12 -17.19 -2.85
CA ILE A 230 -1.16 -18.51 -2.17
C ILE A 230 -2.42 -18.64 -1.28
N GLY A 231 -3.06 -17.55 -0.94
CA GLY A 231 -4.34 -17.55 -0.23
C GLY A 231 -5.48 -18.20 -1.02
N VAL A 232 -5.41 -18.23 -2.37
CA VAL A 232 -6.43 -18.90 -3.19
C VAL A 232 -6.46 -20.41 -2.93
N PRO A 233 -5.36 -21.16 -3.10
CA PRO A 233 -5.34 -22.59 -2.79
C PRO A 233 -5.47 -22.87 -1.28
N GLU A 234 -4.98 -21.98 -0.39
CA GLU A 234 -5.20 -22.15 1.05
C GLU A 234 -6.68 -22.03 1.42
N PHE A 235 -7.40 -21.11 0.82
CA PHE A 235 -8.84 -20.97 1.10
C PHE A 235 -9.62 -22.16 0.55
N MET A 236 -9.24 -22.68 -0.63
CA MET A 236 -9.78 -23.93 -1.15
C MET A 236 -9.53 -25.09 -0.18
N ARG A 237 -8.29 -25.24 0.33
CA ARG A 237 -7.95 -26.28 1.31
C ARG A 237 -8.83 -26.19 2.55
N LEU A 238 -8.99 -24.99 3.12
CA LEU A 238 -9.84 -24.79 4.29
C LEU A 238 -11.29 -25.19 4.01
N LEU A 239 -11.83 -24.85 2.84
CA LEU A 239 -13.21 -25.16 2.48
C LEU A 239 -13.41 -26.64 2.14
N LEU A 240 -12.44 -27.28 1.45
CA LEU A 240 -12.50 -28.68 1.05
C LEU A 240 -12.20 -29.63 2.23
N ASP A 241 -11.05 -29.42 2.88
CA ASP A 241 -10.49 -30.41 3.80
C ASP A 241 -10.96 -30.18 5.25
N GLU A 242 -11.26 -28.92 5.64
CA GLU A 242 -11.71 -28.61 7.00
C GLU A 242 -13.23 -28.36 7.11
N GLU A 243 -13.82 -27.67 6.12
CA GLU A 243 -15.27 -27.40 6.11
C GLU A 243 -16.06 -28.45 5.29
N LEU A 244 -15.39 -29.39 4.65
CA LEU A 244 -15.95 -30.54 3.92
C LEU A 244 -16.96 -30.13 2.83
N LEU A 245 -16.69 -29.06 2.10
CA LEU A 245 -17.48 -28.66 0.94
C LEU A 245 -17.04 -29.44 -0.30
N CYS A 246 -17.95 -29.64 -1.25
CA CYS A 246 -17.58 -30.12 -2.57
C CYS A 246 -16.75 -29.06 -3.34
N TRP A 247 -16.03 -29.48 -4.35
CA TRP A 247 -15.16 -28.61 -5.16
C TRP A 247 -15.91 -27.39 -5.74
N GLU A 248 -17.06 -27.62 -6.31
CA GLU A 248 -17.88 -26.61 -6.99
C GLU A 248 -18.30 -25.50 -6.04
N ASP A 249 -18.79 -25.85 -4.84
CA ASP A 249 -19.19 -24.92 -3.81
C ASP A 249 -17.96 -24.14 -3.27
N ALA A 250 -16.88 -24.84 -2.94
CA ALA A 250 -15.63 -24.25 -2.46
C ALA A 250 -15.04 -23.28 -3.49
N TRP A 251 -14.98 -23.67 -4.76
CA TRP A 251 -14.49 -22.83 -5.84
C TRP A 251 -15.38 -21.63 -6.10
N ASN A 252 -16.72 -21.83 -6.08
CA ASN A 252 -17.64 -20.71 -6.25
C ASN A 252 -17.52 -19.69 -5.12
N ILE A 253 -17.35 -20.12 -3.87
CA ILE A 253 -17.11 -19.22 -2.73
C ILE A 253 -15.77 -18.50 -2.95
N THR A 254 -14.68 -19.24 -3.20
CA THR A 254 -13.32 -18.72 -3.34
C THR A 254 -13.25 -17.62 -4.40
N LYS A 255 -13.65 -17.92 -5.63
CA LYS A 255 -13.55 -16.94 -6.73
C LYS A 255 -14.45 -15.71 -6.57
N ASN A 256 -15.51 -15.76 -5.71
CA ASN A 256 -16.38 -14.63 -5.45
C ASN A 256 -16.00 -13.82 -4.19
N VAL A 257 -15.02 -14.30 -3.41
CA VAL A 257 -14.48 -13.58 -2.26
C VAL A 257 -13.23 -12.78 -2.62
N PHE A 258 -12.39 -13.33 -3.52
CA PHE A 258 -11.13 -12.70 -3.90
C PHE A 258 -11.27 -11.72 -5.06
N SER A 259 -10.51 -10.63 -4.96
CA SER A 259 -10.18 -9.71 -6.05
C SER A 259 -8.69 -9.40 -6.01
N TYR A 260 -8.11 -9.06 -7.16
CA TYR A 260 -6.66 -8.92 -7.33
C TYR A 260 -6.28 -7.55 -7.87
N THR A 261 -5.35 -6.87 -7.19
CA THR A 261 -4.72 -5.65 -7.69
C THR A 261 -3.33 -5.98 -8.23
N ASN A 262 -3.12 -5.72 -9.52
CA ASN A 262 -1.80 -5.82 -10.14
C ASN A 262 -1.01 -4.53 -9.95
N HIS A 263 0.28 -4.62 -9.56
CA HIS A 263 1.17 -3.50 -9.31
C HIS A 263 2.37 -3.42 -10.26
N THR A 264 2.50 -4.35 -11.22
CA THR A 264 3.61 -4.36 -12.18
C THR A 264 3.18 -4.87 -13.53
N ILE A 265 3.84 -4.37 -14.58
CA ILE A 265 3.72 -4.86 -15.96
C ILE A 265 5.05 -5.44 -16.47
N MET A 266 6.07 -5.41 -15.63
CA MET A 266 7.38 -5.98 -15.95
C MET A 266 7.30 -7.49 -15.75
N THR A 267 7.45 -8.25 -16.85
CA THR A 267 7.33 -9.71 -16.82
C THR A 267 8.39 -10.35 -15.93
N GLU A 268 9.59 -9.79 -15.90
CA GLU A 268 10.69 -10.23 -15.02
C GLU A 268 10.43 -10.00 -13.51
N ALA A 269 9.49 -9.13 -13.18
CA ALA A 269 9.08 -8.86 -11.80
C ALA A 269 7.83 -9.65 -11.38
N MET A 270 7.25 -10.45 -12.29
CA MET A 270 6.10 -11.30 -11.97
C MET A 270 6.54 -12.47 -11.11
N GLU A 271 5.91 -12.64 -9.95
CA GLU A 271 6.27 -13.66 -8.99
C GLU A 271 6.01 -15.08 -9.52
N GLN A 272 7.01 -15.92 -9.38
CA GLN A 272 6.96 -17.32 -9.73
C GLN A 272 7.61 -18.16 -8.64
N TRP A 273 7.05 -19.34 -8.36
CA TRP A 273 7.61 -20.30 -7.41
C TRP A 273 7.97 -21.60 -8.12
N PRO A 274 9.18 -22.14 -7.88
CA PRO A 274 9.53 -23.46 -8.40
C PRO A 274 8.52 -24.51 -7.90
N VAL A 275 7.98 -25.30 -8.84
CA VAL A 275 7.04 -26.38 -8.51
C VAL A 275 7.62 -27.34 -7.47
N PRO A 276 8.90 -27.80 -7.57
CA PRO A 276 9.48 -28.67 -6.55
C PRO A 276 9.46 -28.04 -5.14
N MET A 277 9.86 -26.76 -5.00
CA MET A 277 9.90 -26.07 -3.70
C MET A 277 8.51 -25.94 -3.07
N LEU A 278 7.51 -25.52 -3.86
CA LEU A 278 6.15 -25.37 -3.34
C LEU A 278 5.52 -26.73 -3.02
N SER A 279 5.76 -27.75 -3.86
CA SER A 279 5.23 -29.09 -3.64
C SER A 279 5.86 -29.79 -2.41
N GLU A 280 7.12 -29.52 -2.11
CA GLU A 280 7.77 -30.03 -0.91
C GLU A 280 7.24 -29.35 0.35
N LEU A 281 7.13 -28.01 0.32
CA LEU A 281 6.70 -27.24 1.48
C LEU A 281 5.18 -27.31 1.72
N LEU A 282 4.37 -27.30 0.66
CA LEU A 282 2.91 -27.17 0.67
C LEU A 282 2.28 -28.15 -0.34
N PRO A 283 2.42 -29.49 -0.14
CA PRO A 283 2.01 -30.49 -1.13
C PRO A 283 0.53 -30.39 -1.51
N ARG A 284 -0.36 -30.23 -0.53
CA ARG A 284 -1.81 -30.13 -0.78
C ARG A 284 -2.16 -28.87 -1.60
N HIS A 285 -1.46 -27.76 -1.37
CA HIS A 285 -1.67 -26.54 -2.14
C HIS A 285 -1.22 -26.72 -3.59
N ALA A 286 -0.12 -27.43 -3.83
CA ALA A 286 0.33 -27.75 -5.18
C ALA A 286 -0.71 -28.58 -5.93
N GLU A 287 -1.28 -29.61 -5.31
CA GLU A 287 -2.37 -30.42 -5.88
C GLU A 287 -3.58 -29.55 -6.24
N ILE A 288 -4.02 -28.69 -5.32
CA ILE A 288 -5.14 -27.77 -5.56
C ILE A 288 -4.83 -26.81 -6.71
N ILE A 289 -3.60 -26.28 -6.81
CA ILE A 289 -3.19 -25.42 -7.92
C ILE A 289 -3.24 -26.17 -9.25
N PHE A 290 -2.75 -27.42 -9.29
CA PHE A 290 -2.82 -28.24 -10.50
C PHE A 290 -4.27 -28.50 -10.92
N GLU A 291 -5.17 -28.78 -9.98
CA GLU A 291 -6.59 -29.03 -10.27
C GLU A 291 -7.29 -27.74 -10.76
N ILE A 292 -7.02 -26.59 -10.12
CA ILE A 292 -7.50 -25.29 -10.61
C ILE A 292 -7.03 -25.05 -12.03
N ASN A 293 -5.74 -25.31 -12.30
CA ASN A 293 -5.15 -25.14 -13.62
C ASN A 293 -5.78 -26.05 -14.66
N HIS A 294 -5.96 -27.34 -14.33
CA HIS A 294 -6.58 -28.34 -15.22
C HIS A 294 -7.99 -27.88 -15.64
N ARG A 295 -8.88 -27.64 -14.68
CA ARG A 295 -10.25 -27.20 -14.94
C ARG A 295 -10.32 -25.88 -15.70
N PHE A 296 -9.43 -24.94 -15.40
CA PHE A 296 -9.36 -23.67 -16.11
C PHE A 296 -8.92 -23.86 -17.57
N LEU A 297 -7.90 -24.68 -17.82
CA LEU A 297 -7.41 -24.94 -19.19
C LEU A 297 -8.41 -25.69 -20.06
N GLU A 298 -9.30 -26.50 -19.48
CA GLU A 298 -10.42 -27.08 -20.22
C GLU A 298 -11.37 -26.01 -20.77
N ILE A 299 -11.64 -24.96 -19.98
CA ILE A 299 -12.43 -23.80 -20.44
C ILE A 299 -11.72 -23.09 -21.60
N VAL A 300 -10.39 -22.93 -21.49
CA VAL A 300 -9.57 -22.30 -22.53
C VAL A 300 -9.61 -23.14 -23.83
N ARG A 301 -9.36 -24.46 -23.74
CA ARG A 301 -9.39 -25.37 -24.88
C ARG A 301 -10.76 -25.41 -25.56
N LYS A 302 -11.83 -25.40 -24.76
CA LYS A 302 -13.20 -25.36 -25.31
C LYS A 302 -13.48 -24.07 -26.08
N LYS A 303 -12.94 -22.92 -25.61
CA LYS A 303 -13.14 -21.63 -26.28
C LYS A 303 -12.27 -21.46 -27.53
N TRP A 304 -11.04 -21.97 -27.50
CA TRP A 304 -10.06 -21.89 -28.59
C TRP A 304 -9.46 -23.27 -28.92
N PRO A 305 -10.21 -24.14 -29.62
CA PRO A 305 -9.74 -25.47 -29.97
C PRO A 305 -8.46 -25.41 -30.81
N GLY A 306 -7.42 -26.13 -30.38
CA GLY A 306 -6.15 -26.25 -31.12
C GLY A 306 -5.15 -25.09 -30.90
N ASP A 307 -5.49 -24.05 -30.14
CA ASP A 307 -4.54 -22.96 -29.81
C ASP A 307 -3.71 -23.31 -28.57
N GLU A 308 -2.74 -24.23 -28.76
CA GLU A 308 -1.84 -24.66 -27.69
C GLU A 308 -0.94 -23.51 -27.15
N GLN A 309 -0.66 -22.49 -27.96
CA GLN A 309 0.13 -21.35 -27.48
C GLN A 309 -0.67 -20.51 -26.46
N LYS A 310 -1.96 -20.31 -26.70
CA LYS A 310 -2.84 -19.62 -25.77
C LYS A 310 -3.01 -20.44 -24.48
N VAL A 311 -3.17 -21.76 -24.59
CA VAL A 311 -3.20 -22.66 -23.43
C VAL A 311 -1.93 -22.50 -22.58
N ARG A 312 -0.74 -22.49 -23.19
CA ARG A 312 0.54 -22.30 -22.48
C ARG A 312 0.64 -20.93 -21.81
N ARG A 313 0.24 -19.83 -22.48
CA ARG A 313 0.31 -18.49 -21.90
C ARG A 313 -0.65 -18.32 -20.74
N MET A 314 -1.82 -18.92 -20.79
CA MET A 314 -2.85 -18.79 -19.73
C MET A 314 -2.67 -19.79 -18.60
N SER A 315 -1.87 -20.86 -18.77
CA SER A 315 -1.58 -21.85 -17.74
C SER A 315 -0.96 -21.20 -16.48
N ILE A 316 -1.37 -21.68 -15.31
CA ILE A 316 -0.70 -21.35 -14.04
C ILE A 316 0.69 -21.98 -14.01
N VAL A 317 0.86 -23.14 -14.64
CA VAL A 317 2.12 -23.86 -14.68
C VAL A 317 2.91 -23.44 -15.92
N GLU A 318 4.15 -22.99 -15.72
CA GLU A 318 5.13 -22.77 -16.78
C GLU A 318 5.99 -24.02 -16.91
N GLU A 319 6.04 -24.56 -18.14
CA GLU A 319 6.73 -25.82 -18.47
C GLU A 319 8.23 -25.59 -18.77
N SER A 320 8.87 -24.64 -18.06
CA SER A 320 10.32 -24.44 -18.08
C SER A 320 11.04 -25.47 -17.21
N GLU A 321 12.36 -25.48 -17.24
CA GLU A 321 13.17 -26.27 -16.28
C GLU A 321 13.93 -25.35 -15.33
N PRO A 322 13.62 -25.38 -14.04
CA PRO A 322 12.53 -26.12 -13.40
C PRO A 322 11.15 -25.54 -13.73
N LYS A 323 10.09 -26.38 -13.67
CA LYS A 323 8.71 -25.90 -13.80
C LYS A 323 8.38 -24.88 -12.73
N MET A 324 7.58 -23.87 -13.09
CA MET A 324 7.24 -22.75 -12.21
C MET A 324 5.73 -22.57 -12.08
N PHE A 325 5.26 -22.20 -10.89
CA PHE A 325 3.90 -21.67 -10.70
C PHE A 325 3.88 -20.16 -10.91
N ARG A 326 3.06 -19.69 -11.86
CA ARG A 326 2.84 -18.27 -12.17
C ARG A 326 1.77 -17.70 -11.24
N MET A 327 2.20 -17.02 -10.19
CA MET A 327 1.28 -16.54 -9.15
C MET A 327 0.28 -15.48 -9.64
N ALA A 328 0.65 -14.71 -10.65
CA ALA A 328 -0.27 -13.75 -11.27
C ALA A 328 -1.41 -14.43 -12.02
N ASN A 329 -1.13 -15.51 -12.76
CA ASN A 329 -2.17 -16.29 -13.45
C ASN A 329 -3.12 -16.91 -12.41
N LEU A 330 -2.59 -17.47 -11.32
CA LEU A 330 -3.39 -17.99 -10.21
C LEU A 330 -4.29 -16.89 -9.61
N ALA A 331 -3.74 -15.70 -9.33
CA ALA A 331 -4.50 -14.58 -8.78
C ALA A 331 -5.61 -14.10 -9.73
N VAL A 332 -5.32 -14.04 -11.04
CA VAL A 332 -6.32 -13.68 -12.06
C VAL A 332 -7.43 -14.73 -12.10
N ILE A 333 -7.11 -16.01 -12.12
CA ILE A 333 -8.09 -17.11 -12.22
C ILE A 333 -8.97 -17.16 -10.97
N GLY A 334 -8.36 -17.03 -9.79
CA GLY A 334 -9.02 -17.13 -8.47
C GLY A 334 -9.79 -15.88 -8.03
N SER A 335 -9.80 -14.79 -8.79
CA SER A 335 -10.45 -13.53 -8.40
C SER A 335 -11.64 -13.20 -9.32
N HIS A 336 -12.71 -12.59 -8.79
CA HIS A 336 -13.82 -12.08 -9.61
C HIS A 336 -13.49 -10.79 -10.33
N THR A 337 -12.58 -9.99 -9.80
CA THR A 337 -12.17 -8.70 -10.38
C THR A 337 -10.66 -8.55 -10.29
N VAL A 338 -10.06 -8.04 -11.36
CA VAL A 338 -8.65 -7.68 -11.45
C VAL A 338 -8.56 -6.18 -11.73
N ASN A 339 -7.79 -5.43 -10.96
CA ASN A 339 -7.62 -4.01 -11.26
C ASN A 339 -6.16 -3.60 -11.42
N GLY A 340 -5.98 -2.65 -12.34
CA GLY A 340 -4.78 -1.84 -12.40
C GLY A 340 -4.91 -0.60 -11.51
N VAL A 341 -3.80 0.12 -11.35
CA VAL A 341 -3.65 1.22 -10.36
C VAL A 341 -3.44 2.60 -10.99
N ALA A 342 -3.54 2.72 -12.31
CA ALA A 342 -3.62 3.92 -13.12
C ALA A 342 -4.27 3.57 -14.46
N GLU A 343 -4.86 4.54 -15.17
CA GLU A 343 -5.53 4.32 -16.46
C GLU A 343 -4.59 3.66 -17.48
N MET A 344 -3.40 4.23 -17.65
CA MET A 344 -2.38 3.71 -18.56
C MET A 344 -1.94 2.29 -18.18
N HIS A 345 -1.68 2.06 -16.89
CA HIS A 345 -1.33 0.76 -16.38
C HIS A 345 -2.42 -0.28 -16.67
N THR A 346 -3.67 0.06 -16.37
CA THR A 346 -4.82 -0.83 -16.64
C THR A 346 -4.93 -1.19 -18.11
N ASN A 347 -4.70 -0.24 -19.01
CA ASN A 347 -4.69 -0.50 -20.44
C ASN A 347 -3.57 -1.48 -20.82
N LEU A 348 -2.35 -1.30 -20.28
CA LEU A 348 -1.24 -2.22 -20.52
C LEU A 348 -1.48 -3.61 -19.91
N VAL A 349 -2.13 -3.70 -18.77
CA VAL A 349 -2.57 -4.97 -18.18
C VAL A 349 -3.53 -5.70 -19.13
N LYS A 350 -4.50 -4.98 -19.70
CA LYS A 350 -5.52 -5.54 -20.62
C LYS A 350 -4.94 -5.92 -21.98
N THR A 351 -4.05 -5.11 -22.54
CA THR A 351 -3.58 -5.27 -23.92
C THR A 351 -2.29 -6.06 -24.05
N ASN A 352 -1.48 -6.16 -22.98
CA ASN A 352 -0.20 -6.83 -23.02
C ASN A 352 -0.14 -7.99 -22.03
N LEU A 353 -0.24 -7.70 -20.71
CA LEU A 353 0.07 -8.67 -19.68
C LEU A 353 -0.94 -9.82 -19.60
N PHE A 354 -2.24 -9.48 -19.63
CA PHE A 354 -3.36 -10.41 -19.51
C PHE A 354 -4.32 -10.32 -20.70
N ALA A 355 -3.79 -10.05 -21.90
CA ALA A 355 -4.60 -9.92 -23.11
C ALA A 355 -5.49 -11.14 -23.36
N ASP A 356 -4.92 -12.36 -23.28
CA ASP A 356 -5.68 -13.61 -23.46
C ASP A 356 -6.78 -13.79 -22.42
N PHE A 357 -6.54 -13.38 -21.17
CA PHE A 357 -7.57 -13.40 -20.12
C PHE A 357 -8.67 -12.36 -20.35
N CYS A 358 -8.34 -11.22 -20.93
CA CYS A 358 -9.33 -10.20 -21.33
C CYS A 358 -10.21 -10.73 -22.45
N GLU A 359 -9.65 -11.44 -23.43
CA GLU A 359 -10.43 -12.07 -24.50
C GLU A 359 -11.36 -13.18 -23.95
N LEU A 360 -11.00 -13.82 -22.84
CA LEU A 360 -11.86 -14.80 -22.17
C LEU A 360 -13.05 -14.12 -21.49
N GLY A 361 -12.84 -12.92 -20.84
CA GLY A 361 -13.88 -12.17 -20.17
C GLY A 361 -13.42 -10.77 -19.74
N ASP A 362 -13.63 -9.73 -20.59
CA ASP A 362 -13.17 -8.36 -20.37
C ASP A 362 -13.78 -7.69 -19.13
N THR A 363 -15.01 -8.04 -18.75
CA THR A 363 -15.71 -7.42 -17.62
C THR A 363 -15.01 -7.57 -16.28
N LYS A 364 -14.05 -8.51 -16.18
CA LYS A 364 -13.25 -8.77 -14.99
C LYS A 364 -12.22 -7.66 -14.71
N PHE A 365 -11.73 -6.96 -15.74
CA PHE A 365 -10.64 -6.01 -15.64
C PHE A 365 -11.13 -4.58 -15.44
N ARG A 366 -10.71 -3.94 -14.36
CA ARG A 366 -11.14 -2.59 -13.94
C ARG A 366 -9.94 -1.67 -13.72
N ASN A 367 -10.18 -0.36 -13.75
CA ASN A 367 -9.22 0.63 -13.28
C ASN A 367 -9.67 1.22 -11.95
N VAL A 368 -8.75 1.27 -10.98
CA VAL A 368 -8.88 2.11 -9.79
C VAL A 368 -7.55 2.83 -9.60
N THR A 369 -7.49 4.07 -10.08
CA THR A 369 -6.29 4.90 -9.94
C THR A 369 -5.95 5.09 -8.46
N ASN A 370 -4.69 4.92 -8.09
CA ASN A 370 -4.21 5.12 -6.73
C ASN A 370 -4.51 6.54 -6.23
N GLY A 371 -4.51 6.67 -4.91
CA GLY A 371 -4.58 7.94 -4.21
C GLY A 371 -3.74 7.91 -2.93
N VAL A 372 -3.58 9.09 -2.33
CA VAL A 372 -2.85 9.26 -1.07
C VAL A 372 -3.71 10.05 -0.08
N THR A 373 -3.51 9.83 1.21
CA THR A 373 -4.32 10.50 2.23
C THR A 373 -3.89 11.95 2.46
N PRO A 374 -4.80 12.93 2.29
CA PRO A 374 -4.49 14.33 2.57
C PRO A 374 -4.22 14.58 4.05
N ARG A 375 -4.76 13.76 4.94
CA ARG A 375 -4.54 13.86 6.39
C ARG A 375 -3.07 13.68 6.75
N ARG A 376 -2.39 12.67 6.20
CA ARG A 376 -0.94 12.51 6.41
C ARG A 376 -0.13 13.49 5.58
N TRP A 377 -0.43 13.60 4.26
CA TRP A 377 0.48 14.23 3.31
C TRP A 377 0.32 15.75 3.19
N ILE A 378 -0.78 16.33 3.72
CA ILE A 378 -0.98 17.78 3.83
C ILE A 378 -1.16 18.17 5.31
N LEU A 379 -2.21 17.67 5.98
CA LEU A 379 -2.57 18.11 7.33
C LEU A 379 -1.44 17.87 8.35
N GLN A 380 -0.84 16.69 8.35
CA GLN A 380 0.24 16.32 9.28
C GLN A 380 1.62 16.79 8.78
N ALA A 381 1.96 16.51 7.51
CA ALA A 381 3.30 16.78 6.98
C ALA A 381 3.56 18.28 6.75
N ASN A 382 2.52 19.07 6.43
CA ASN A 382 2.61 20.50 6.10
C ASN A 382 1.56 21.33 6.84
N PRO A 383 1.63 21.41 8.21
CA PRO A 383 0.58 22.00 9.02
C PRO A 383 0.32 23.48 8.74
N LYS A 384 1.31 24.24 8.23
CA LYS A 384 1.11 25.64 7.86
C LYS A 384 0.32 25.78 6.56
N LEU A 385 0.57 24.91 5.57
CA LEU A 385 -0.24 24.86 4.36
C LEU A 385 -1.67 24.41 4.68
N ALA A 386 -1.81 23.42 5.56
CA ALA A 386 -3.10 22.96 6.04
C ALA A 386 -3.89 24.07 6.77
N LYS A 387 -3.21 24.89 7.58
CA LYS A 387 -3.81 26.03 8.24
C LYS A 387 -4.34 27.05 7.22
N MET A 388 -3.51 27.45 6.25
CA MET A 388 -3.90 28.35 5.17
C MET A 388 -5.12 27.85 4.39
N TYR A 389 -5.15 26.55 4.03
CA TYR A 389 -6.31 25.95 3.37
C TYR A 389 -7.56 25.92 4.24
N THR A 390 -7.40 25.70 5.56
CA THR A 390 -8.52 25.67 6.49
C THR A 390 -9.13 27.07 6.71
N GLU A 391 -8.31 28.11 6.74
CA GLU A 391 -8.75 29.49 6.85
C GLU A 391 -9.54 29.96 5.63
N LEU A 392 -9.15 29.52 4.42
CA LEU A 392 -9.75 29.97 3.17
C LEU A 392 -10.89 29.06 2.64
N ALA A 393 -10.74 27.74 2.76
CA ALA A 393 -11.71 26.76 2.24
C ALA A 393 -12.57 26.09 3.33
N GLY A 394 -12.35 26.45 4.60
CA GLY A 394 -12.97 25.79 5.75
C GLY A 394 -12.37 24.40 6.02
N PRO A 395 -12.62 23.79 7.20
CA PRO A 395 -11.99 22.53 7.62
C PRO A 395 -12.43 21.31 6.81
N GLY A 396 -13.50 21.39 6.03
CA GLY A 396 -14.06 20.27 5.28
C GLY A 396 -13.16 19.72 4.15
N TRP A 397 -12.14 20.47 3.72
CA TRP A 397 -11.19 20.03 2.69
C TRP A 397 -10.41 18.77 3.12
N VAL A 398 -10.24 18.54 4.41
CA VAL A 398 -9.49 17.39 4.94
C VAL A 398 -10.12 16.05 4.54
N ASN A 399 -11.45 16.02 4.35
CA ASN A 399 -12.22 14.86 3.89
C ASN A 399 -12.71 14.99 2.44
N ASP A 400 -12.69 16.21 1.88
CA ASP A 400 -13.13 16.47 0.52
C ASP A 400 -12.19 17.49 -0.15
N MET A 401 -11.14 16.99 -0.78
CA MET A 401 -10.14 17.82 -1.45
C MET A 401 -10.69 18.66 -2.62
N LYS A 402 -11.89 18.35 -3.15
CA LYS A 402 -12.51 19.18 -4.18
C LYS A 402 -12.78 20.60 -3.73
N ARG A 403 -12.95 20.81 -2.40
CA ARG A 403 -13.10 22.14 -1.80
C ARG A 403 -11.89 23.04 -2.04
N LEU A 404 -10.69 22.47 -2.21
CA LEU A 404 -9.49 23.23 -2.52
C LEU A 404 -9.48 23.80 -3.92
N GLU A 405 -10.28 23.25 -4.86
CA GLU A 405 -10.36 23.75 -6.23
C GLU A 405 -10.93 25.18 -6.29
N ALA A 406 -11.75 25.56 -5.32
CA ALA A 406 -12.27 26.94 -5.21
C ALA A 406 -11.14 27.98 -4.97
N LEU A 407 -10.03 27.56 -4.37
CA LEU A 407 -8.88 28.44 -4.12
C LEU A 407 -8.07 28.77 -5.37
N GLN A 408 -8.40 28.17 -6.54
CA GLN A 408 -7.73 28.49 -7.80
C GLN A 408 -7.90 29.96 -8.21
N SER A 409 -8.96 30.63 -7.78
CA SER A 409 -9.16 32.08 -8.00
C SER A 409 -8.07 32.93 -7.36
N PHE A 410 -7.36 32.43 -6.34
CA PHE A 410 -6.27 33.13 -5.67
C PHE A 410 -4.87 32.83 -6.28
N CYS A 411 -4.79 32.05 -7.37
CA CYS A 411 -3.48 31.70 -7.94
C CYS A 411 -2.67 32.87 -8.47
N ASP A 412 -3.29 33.99 -8.74
CA ASP A 412 -2.71 35.26 -9.19
C ASP A 412 -2.76 36.37 -8.12
N ASP A 413 -3.30 36.09 -6.94
CA ASP A 413 -3.33 36.96 -5.77
C ASP A 413 -1.94 36.99 -5.11
N ASP A 414 -1.42 38.22 -4.92
CA ASP A 414 -0.04 38.39 -4.45
C ASP A 414 0.13 37.99 -2.98
N GLU A 415 -0.86 38.25 -2.11
CA GLU A 415 -0.81 37.89 -0.68
C GLU A 415 -0.87 36.37 -0.50
N PHE A 416 -1.78 35.70 -1.21
CA PHE A 416 -1.88 34.26 -1.21
C PHE A 416 -0.59 33.60 -1.69
N CYS A 417 -0.06 34.08 -2.81
CA CYS A 417 1.17 33.56 -3.41
C CYS A 417 2.39 33.78 -2.51
N GLU A 418 2.50 34.93 -1.84
CA GLU A 418 3.57 35.19 -0.89
C GLU A 418 3.46 34.30 0.34
N GLY A 419 2.27 34.14 0.88
CA GLY A 419 1.99 33.19 1.97
C GLY A 419 2.40 31.78 1.61
N PHE A 420 2.06 31.31 0.41
CA PHE A 420 2.43 29.98 -0.09
C PHE A 420 3.96 29.81 -0.22
N ARG A 421 4.65 30.84 -0.77
CA ARG A 421 6.12 30.86 -0.85
C ARG A 421 6.79 30.84 0.51
N ALA A 422 6.28 31.64 1.45
CA ALA A 422 6.79 31.70 2.83
C ALA A 422 6.72 30.34 3.53
N ILE A 423 5.60 29.62 3.36
CA ILE A 423 5.42 28.26 3.86
C ILE A 423 6.46 27.32 3.23
N LYS A 424 6.61 27.35 1.91
CA LYS A 424 7.61 26.56 1.19
C LYS A 424 9.02 26.83 1.70
N LYS A 425 9.40 28.10 1.80
CA LYS A 425 10.71 28.53 2.29
C LYS A 425 10.99 28.03 3.71
N GLN A 426 9.98 28.02 4.57
CA GLN A 426 10.12 27.49 5.93
C GLN A 426 10.33 25.98 5.93
N ASN A 427 9.59 25.22 5.12
CA ASN A 427 9.81 23.77 4.97
C ASN A 427 11.23 23.49 4.44
N LYS A 428 11.70 24.29 3.48
CA LYS A 428 13.10 24.18 2.96
C LYS A 428 14.14 24.44 4.04
N ARG A 429 13.93 25.41 4.94
CA ARG A 429 14.84 25.64 6.09
C ARG A 429 14.94 24.41 7.01
N ARG A 430 13.80 23.75 7.28
CA ARG A 430 13.78 22.52 8.10
C ARG A 430 14.57 21.39 7.43
N VAL A 431 14.37 21.22 6.14
CA VAL A 431 15.08 20.19 5.35
C VAL A 431 16.57 20.56 5.23
N ALA A 432 16.93 21.81 5.01
CA ALA A 432 18.32 22.27 4.96
C ALA A 432 19.07 21.90 6.24
N ALA A 433 18.53 22.22 7.40
CA ALA A 433 19.11 21.87 8.70
C ALA A 433 19.29 20.33 8.86
N PHE A 434 18.29 19.55 8.45
CA PHE A 434 18.36 18.08 8.46
C PHE A 434 19.47 17.55 7.54
N LEU A 435 19.58 18.07 6.32
CA LEU A 435 20.58 17.63 5.34
C LEU A 435 22.00 18.04 5.76
N GLU A 436 22.18 19.25 6.29
CA GLU A 436 23.48 19.72 6.80
C GLU A 436 24.04 18.77 7.85
N GLN A 437 23.18 18.31 8.78
CA GLN A 437 23.56 17.33 9.78
C GLN A 437 23.75 15.92 9.19
N THR A 438 22.78 15.43 8.41
CA THR A 438 22.77 14.06 7.89
C THR A 438 23.91 13.80 6.90
N CYS A 439 24.16 14.77 5.99
CA CYS A 439 25.21 14.69 4.97
C CYS A 439 26.55 15.29 5.43
N ARG A 440 26.63 15.76 6.67
CA ARG A 440 27.83 16.37 7.28
C ARG A 440 28.42 17.47 6.38
N LEU A 441 27.56 18.40 5.95
CA LEU A 441 27.98 19.51 5.08
C LEU A 441 28.75 20.55 5.93
N HIS A 442 29.79 21.11 5.32
CA HIS A 442 30.61 22.16 5.96
C HIS A 442 30.13 23.57 5.67
N TYR A 443 28.99 23.70 4.95
CA TYR A 443 28.37 24.96 4.58
C TYR A 443 26.85 24.89 4.77
N LYS A 444 26.20 26.06 4.81
CA LYS A 444 24.75 26.19 4.95
C LYS A 444 24.07 26.10 3.60
N ILE A 445 22.98 25.35 3.54
CA ILE A 445 22.13 25.28 2.36
C ILE A 445 21.21 26.49 2.31
N ALA A 446 21.27 27.24 1.21
CA ALA A 446 20.39 28.39 1.02
C ALA A 446 18.95 27.95 0.71
N PRO A 447 17.94 28.40 1.47
CA PRO A 447 16.55 28.03 1.25
C PRO A 447 15.94 28.52 -0.06
N ASN A 448 16.61 29.46 -0.76
CA ASN A 448 16.22 29.93 -2.09
C ASN A 448 16.82 29.09 -3.22
N ALA A 449 17.74 28.14 -2.96
CA ALA A 449 18.15 27.16 -3.95
C ALA A 449 16.97 26.26 -4.34
N LEU A 450 16.91 25.78 -5.58
CA LEU A 450 15.90 24.85 -6.05
C LEU A 450 16.14 23.46 -5.44
N PHE A 451 15.15 22.91 -4.70
CA PHE A 451 15.23 21.59 -4.08
C PHE A 451 14.63 20.55 -5.02
N ASP A 452 15.52 19.74 -5.61
CA ASP A 452 15.20 18.70 -6.59
C ASP A 452 15.29 17.31 -5.94
N MET A 453 14.18 16.57 -5.92
CA MET A 453 14.07 15.34 -5.11
C MET A 453 13.73 14.12 -5.95
N GLN A 454 14.51 13.04 -5.76
CA GLN A 454 14.17 11.70 -6.22
C GLN A 454 14.23 10.74 -5.03
N ILE A 455 13.12 10.60 -4.30
CA ILE A 455 13.03 9.82 -3.07
C ILE A 455 12.09 8.63 -3.26
N LYS A 456 12.65 7.48 -3.60
CA LYS A 456 11.95 6.23 -3.89
C LYS A 456 12.92 5.04 -3.86
N ARG A 457 12.42 3.79 -3.81
CA ARG A 457 13.27 2.60 -3.91
C ARG A 457 14.21 2.74 -5.12
N ILE A 458 15.46 2.33 -4.94
CA ILE A 458 16.45 2.36 -6.03
C ILE A 458 16.20 1.15 -6.92
N HIS A 459 15.99 1.42 -8.21
CA HIS A 459 15.77 0.41 -9.23
C HIS A 459 16.09 0.96 -10.61
N GLU A 460 16.62 0.13 -11.51
CA GLU A 460 17.04 0.58 -12.85
C GLU A 460 15.88 1.22 -13.62
N TYR A 461 14.66 0.64 -13.58
CA TYR A 461 13.50 1.20 -14.29
C TYR A 461 13.08 2.59 -13.78
N LYS A 462 13.37 2.93 -12.50
CA LYS A 462 13.11 4.27 -11.91
C LYS A 462 14.14 5.31 -12.34
N ARG A 463 15.20 4.86 -12.95
CA ARG A 463 16.26 5.65 -13.61
C ARG A 463 16.95 6.66 -12.69
N GLN A 464 17.25 6.27 -11.43
CA GLN A 464 18.15 7.09 -10.61
C GLN A 464 19.50 7.30 -11.29
N LEU A 465 19.95 6.33 -12.11
CA LEU A 465 21.15 6.49 -12.93
C LEU A 465 21.05 7.72 -13.85
N LEU A 466 19.92 7.90 -14.57
CA LEU A 466 19.70 9.07 -15.43
C LEU A 466 19.82 10.38 -14.63
N ASN A 467 19.27 10.43 -13.43
CA ASN A 467 19.41 11.59 -12.53
C ASN A 467 20.87 11.84 -12.14
N VAL A 468 21.60 10.80 -11.73
CA VAL A 468 23.03 10.92 -11.34
C VAL A 468 23.89 11.38 -12.54
N LEU A 469 23.64 10.87 -13.74
CA LEU A 469 24.33 11.32 -14.97
C LEU A 469 24.04 12.80 -15.25
N GLY A 470 22.79 13.26 -15.08
CA GLY A 470 22.43 14.67 -15.20
C GLY A 470 23.09 15.57 -14.14
N ILE A 471 23.24 15.05 -12.91
CA ILE A 471 23.98 15.75 -11.84
C ILE A 471 25.47 15.91 -12.23
N ILE A 472 26.10 14.87 -12.78
CA ILE A 472 27.50 14.93 -13.22
C ILE A 472 27.66 15.93 -14.39
N HIS A 473 26.72 15.94 -15.35
CA HIS A 473 26.69 16.94 -16.41
C HIS A 473 26.63 18.37 -15.86
N ARG A 474 25.73 18.60 -14.86
CA ARG A 474 25.63 19.92 -14.21
C ARG A 474 26.90 20.28 -13.41
N PHE A 475 27.55 19.31 -12.78
CA PHE A 475 28.82 19.49 -12.10
C PHE A 475 29.90 19.94 -13.07
N ASP A 476 30.04 19.32 -14.23
CA ASP A 476 30.97 19.70 -15.28
C ASP A 476 30.69 21.13 -15.77
N ALA A 477 29.43 21.48 -15.99
CA ALA A 477 29.04 22.84 -16.38
C ALA A 477 29.41 23.88 -15.31
N VAL A 478 29.30 23.59 -14.03
CA VAL A 478 29.73 24.48 -12.93
C VAL A 478 31.24 24.66 -12.92
N LEU A 479 32.01 23.59 -13.18
CA LEU A 479 33.45 23.63 -13.21
C LEU A 479 33.99 24.46 -14.40
N ARG A 480 33.38 24.31 -15.57
CA ARG A 480 33.79 25.05 -16.78
C ARG A 480 33.38 26.53 -16.79
N ALA A 481 32.35 26.87 -16.00
CA ALA A 481 31.83 28.22 -15.93
C ALA A 481 32.82 29.19 -15.28
N THR A 482 32.99 30.37 -15.88
CA THR A 482 33.66 31.49 -15.21
C THR A 482 32.90 31.94 -13.99
N PRO A 483 33.50 32.65 -13.03
CA PRO A 483 32.77 33.16 -11.87
C PRO A 483 31.52 34.00 -12.23
N LYS A 484 31.57 34.75 -13.34
CA LYS A 484 30.45 35.57 -13.83
C LYS A 484 29.31 34.71 -14.41
N GLU A 485 29.64 33.65 -15.11
CA GLU A 485 28.65 32.69 -15.64
C GLU A 485 28.07 31.83 -14.52
N ARG A 486 28.90 31.39 -13.59
CA ARG A 486 28.49 30.60 -12.44
C ARG A 486 27.47 31.32 -11.57
N ALA A 487 27.61 32.64 -11.40
CA ALA A 487 26.66 33.47 -10.67
C ALA A 487 25.24 33.52 -11.30
N LYS A 488 25.11 33.13 -12.59
CA LYS A 488 23.83 33.04 -13.31
C LYS A 488 23.20 31.65 -13.25
N ILE A 489 23.93 30.63 -12.78
CA ILE A 489 23.42 29.26 -12.66
C ILE A 489 22.41 29.21 -11.50
N VAL A 490 21.22 28.67 -11.74
CA VAL A 490 20.22 28.46 -10.70
C VAL A 490 20.77 27.53 -9.61
N PRO A 491 20.91 28.01 -8.36
CA PRO A 491 21.38 27.17 -7.27
C PRO A 491 20.46 25.96 -7.07
N ARG A 492 21.03 24.76 -7.00
CA ARG A 492 20.24 23.53 -6.90
C ARG A 492 20.76 22.57 -5.83
N VAL A 493 19.82 22.00 -5.08
CA VAL A 493 20.07 20.94 -4.10
C VAL A 493 19.39 19.66 -4.58
N PHE A 494 20.20 18.70 -5.04
CA PHE A 494 19.70 17.38 -5.39
C PHE A 494 19.61 16.49 -4.16
N ILE A 495 18.44 15.91 -3.92
CA ILE A 495 18.15 15.03 -2.79
C ILE A 495 17.73 13.67 -3.33
N ILE A 496 18.61 12.69 -3.17
CA ILE A 496 18.36 11.29 -3.54
C ILE A 496 18.16 10.50 -2.25
N ALA A 497 17.10 9.70 -2.18
CA ALA A 497 16.86 8.82 -1.07
C ALA A 497 16.15 7.54 -1.52
N GLY A 498 16.50 6.42 -0.91
CA GLY A 498 15.89 5.14 -1.24
C GLY A 498 16.68 3.98 -0.65
N LYS A 499 16.07 2.80 -0.73
CA LYS A 499 16.68 1.53 -0.35
C LYS A 499 16.73 0.63 -1.57
N ALA A 500 17.80 -0.14 -1.72
CA ALA A 500 17.92 -1.22 -2.70
C ALA A 500 17.56 -2.54 -2.02
N ALA A 501 17.03 -3.51 -2.80
CA ALA A 501 16.93 -4.88 -2.32
C ALA A 501 18.33 -5.42 -2.02
N PRO A 502 18.54 -6.25 -0.99
CA PRO A 502 19.86 -6.73 -0.58
C PRO A 502 20.65 -7.41 -1.69
N GLY A 503 19.99 -8.20 -2.54
CA GLY A 503 20.57 -8.92 -3.65
C GLY A 503 20.73 -8.11 -4.96
N TYR A 504 20.25 -6.85 -5.02
CA TYR A 504 20.22 -6.09 -6.26
C TYR A 504 21.52 -5.28 -6.47
N GLU A 505 22.51 -5.92 -7.09
CA GLU A 505 23.87 -5.35 -7.29
C GLU A 505 23.86 -4.03 -8.03
N THR A 506 23.17 -3.93 -9.17
CA THR A 506 23.13 -2.69 -9.97
C THR A 506 22.56 -1.52 -9.17
N ALA A 507 21.50 -1.75 -8.41
CA ALA A 507 20.92 -0.71 -7.55
C ALA A 507 21.90 -0.25 -6.46
N ARG A 508 22.67 -1.17 -5.87
CA ARG A 508 23.73 -0.83 -4.88
C ARG A 508 24.86 -0.03 -5.53
N LEU A 509 25.22 -0.40 -6.78
CA LEU A 509 26.23 0.31 -7.55
C LEU A 509 25.81 1.76 -7.88
N ILE A 510 24.52 1.96 -8.22
CA ILE A 510 23.95 3.30 -8.43
C ILE A 510 24.01 4.13 -7.14
N ILE A 511 23.68 3.54 -5.98
CA ILE A 511 23.81 4.22 -4.68
C ILE A 511 25.27 4.61 -4.44
N GLN A 512 26.19 3.71 -4.70
CA GLN A 512 27.64 3.96 -4.51
C GLN A 512 28.13 5.10 -5.38
N LEU A 513 27.74 5.16 -6.67
CA LEU A 513 28.06 6.26 -7.57
C LEU A 513 27.45 7.58 -7.08
N ALA A 514 26.15 7.57 -6.69
CA ALA A 514 25.49 8.78 -6.17
C ALA A 514 26.18 9.34 -4.92
N CYS A 515 26.62 8.47 -4.00
CA CYS A 515 27.36 8.86 -2.81
C CYS A 515 28.78 9.39 -3.15
N ALA A 516 29.44 8.79 -4.14
CA ALA A 516 30.76 9.24 -4.60
C ALA A 516 30.65 10.63 -5.26
N VAL A 517 29.64 10.84 -6.10
CA VAL A 517 29.33 12.14 -6.71
C VAL A 517 29.04 13.19 -5.63
N ALA A 518 28.17 12.87 -4.67
CA ALA A 518 27.86 13.77 -3.56
C ALA A 518 29.12 14.19 -2.78
N LYS A 519 30.00 13.23 -2.49
CA LYS A 519 31.26 13.48 -1.78
C LYS A 519 32.18 14.45 -2.53
N VAL A 520 32.29 14.30 -3.84
CA VAL A 520 33.15 15.16 -4.68
C VAL A 520 32.52 16.56 -4.86
N VAL A 521 31.25 16.60 -5.29
CA VAL A 521 30.53 17.86 -5.52
C VAL A 521 30.55 18.76 -4.28
N ASN A 522 30.21 18.20 -3.12
CA ASN A 522 30.09 18.96 -1.87
C ASN A 522 31.44 19.44 -1.30
N LYS A 523 32.57 18.90 -1.80
CA LYS A 523 33.94 19.34 -1.44
C LYS A 523 34.55 20.29 -2.44
N THR A 524 33.96 20.42 -3.61
CA THR A 524 34.46 21.28 -4.70
C THR A 524 34.10 22.73 -4.42
N PRO A 525 35.09 23.66 -4.29
CA PRO A 525 34.83 25.04 -3.95
C PRO A 525 33.89 25.77 -4.93
N GLU A 526 34.02 25.46 -6.23
CA GLU A 526 33.22 26.02 -7.31
C GLU A 526 31.74 25.67 -7.19
N CYS A 527 31.40 24.57 -6.50
CA CYS A 527 30.03 24.14 -6.27
C CYS A 527 29.39 24.81 -5.06
N ALA A 528 30.17 25.43 -4.17
CA ALA A 528 29.66 26.03 -2.96
C ALA A 528 28.56 27.07 -3.25
N GLY A 529 27.39 26.89 -2.71
CA GLY A 529 26.23 27.78 -2.92
C GLY A 529 25.52 27.63 -4.27
N VAL A 530 26.05 26.84 -5.22
CA VAL A 530 25.48 26.61 -6.56
C VAL A 530 24.93 25.19 -6.73
N LEU A 531 25.68 24.20 -6.29
CA LEU A 531 25.33 22.79 -6.46
C LEU A 531 25.61 22.01 -5.18
N THR A 532 24.57 21.40 -4.62
CA THR A 532 24.68 20.49 -3.48
C THR A 532 24.03 19.16 -3.85
N VAL A 533 24.64 18.05 -3.46
CA VAL A 533 24.11 16.70 -3.69
C VAL A 533 24.05 15.95 -2.36
N CYS A 534 22.87 15.46 -2.01
CA CYS A 534 22.63 14.71 -0.77
C CYS A 534 22.02 13.35 -1.05
N PHE A 535 22.68 12.30 -0.55
CA PHE A 535 22.05 10.98 -0.44
C PHE A 535 21.57 10.77 0.99
N VAL A 536 20.24 10.64 1.19
CA VAL A 536 19.64 10.48 2.51
C VAL A 536 19.48 8.99 2.82
N PRO A 537 20.20 8.46 3.82
CA PRO A 537 20.13 7.06 4.20
C PRO A 537 18.82 6.75 4.94
N ASN A 538 18.51 5.46 5.04
CA ASN A 538 17.39 4.93 5.81
C ASN A 538 16.03 5.59 5.52
N PHE A 539 15.76 5.91 4.25
CA PHE A 539 14.51 6.53 3.81
C PHE A 539 13.28 5.75 4.31
N ASN A 540 12.36 6.46 4.96
CA ASN A 540 11.13 5.94 5.53
C ASN A 540 10.02 7.01 5.50
N VAL A 541 8.83 6.70 6.03
CA VAL A 541 7.68 7.59 5.98
C VAL A 541 7.92 8.91 6.75
N SER A 542 8.60 8.87 7.89
CA SER A 542 8.89 10.07 8.70
C SER A 542 9.83 11.03 7.95
N ILE A 543 10.85 10.51 7.29
CA ILE A 543 11.74 11.29 6.43
C ILE A 543 10.97 11.84 5.22
N ALA A 544 10.05 11.06 4.64
CA ALA A 544 9.22 11.51 3.53
C ALA A 544 8.32 12.69 3.93
N GLU A 545 7.71 12.67 5.11
CA GLU A 545 6.89 13.75 5.65
C GLU A 545 7.68 15.06 5.84
N LEU A 546 8.96 14.94 6.15
CA LEU A 546 9.86 16.11 6.25
C LEU A 546 10.25 16.64 4.86
N LEU A 547 10.64 15.76 3.93
CA LEU A 547 11.21 16.15 2.64
C LEU A 547 10.15 16.67 1.66
N ILE A 548 9.01 15.99 1.53
CA ILE A 548 8.01 16.26 0.49
C ILE A 548 7.49 17.70 0.51
N PRO A 549 7.12 18.31 1.67
CA PRO A 549 6.66 19.70 1.71
C PRO A 549 7.68 20.74 1.24
N ALA A 550 8.97 20.41 1.29
CA ALA A 550 10.07 21.30 0.91
C ALA A 550 10.48 21.20 -0.56
N SER A 551 9.95 20.25 -1.31
CA SER A 551 10.32 20.01 -2.69
C SER A 551 9.84 21.13 -3.61
N ASP A 552 10.73 21.62 -4.46
CA ASP A 552 10.38 22.46 -5.60
C ASP A 552 10.15 21.60 -6.84
N ILE A 553 11.03 20.62 -7.08
CA ILE A 553 10.92 19.61 -8.14
C ILE A 553 10.94 18.22 -7.54
N SER A 554 10.09 17.36 -8.08
CA SER A 554 10.13 15.91 -7.83
C SER A 554 10.34 15.14 -9.14
N GLN A 555 11.27 14.18 -9.12
CA GLN A 555 11.60 13.40 -10.30
C GLN A 555 10.84 12.07 -10.35
N HIS A 556 10.00 11.94 -11.37
CA HIS A 556 9.21 10.74 -11.66
C HIS A 556 9.53 10.29 -13.09
N ILE A 557 10.77 9.85 -13.26
CA ILE A 557 11.47 9.67 -14.53
C ILE A 557 11.64 8.21 -14.96
N SER A 558 10.75 7.31 -14.52
CA SER A 558 10.75 5.91 -14.96
C SER A 558 10.63 5.80 -16.49
N LEU A 559 11.10 4.71 -17.06
CA LEU A 559 10.89 4.44 -18.48
C LEU A 559 9.39 4.28 -18.75
N ALA A 560 8.87 4.93 -19.79
CA ALA A 560 7.43 4.87 -20.10
C ALA A 560 6.95 3.42 -20.26
N GLY A 561 5.88 3.08 -19.55
CA GLY A 561 5.33 1.73 -19.51
C GLY A 561 5.97 0.83 -18.44
N THR A 562 6.67 1.34 -17.43
CA THR A 562 7.28 0.52 -16.38
C THR A 562 6.76 0.83 -14.96
N GLU A 563 6.45 2.08 -14.63
CA GLU A 563 5.83 2.43 -13.34
C GLU A 563 4.32 2.28 -13.44
N ALA A 564 3.74 1.35 -12.72
CA ALA A 564 2.29 1.09 -12.76
C ALA A 564 1.46 2.34 -12.40
N SER A 565 1.83 3.08 -11.40
CA SER A 565 1.18 4.32 -10.98
C SER A 565 2.19 5.32 -10.41
N GLY A 566 2.93 4.90 -9.40
CA GLY A 566 3.57 5.80 -8.47
C GLY A 566 2.54 6.47 -7.55
N THR A 567 2.97 6.81 -6.34
CA THR A 567 2.18 7.59 -5.37
C THR A 567 2.98 8.77 -4.82
N GLY A 568 4.30 8.74 -4.99
CA GLY A 568 5.18 9.88 -4.65
C GLY A 568 4.79 11.13 -5.43
N ASN A 569 4.55 11.00 -6.74
CA ASN A 569 4.09 12.08 -7.62
C ASN A 569 2.87 12.82 -7.05
N MET A 570 1.87 12.10 -6.53
CA MET A 570 0.66 12.66 -5.92
C MET A 570 1.01 13.47 -4.66
N LYS A 571 1.87 12.94 -3.79
CA LYS A 571 2.28 13.56 -2.52
C LYS A 571 3.04 14.87 -2.76
N PHE A 572 3.96 14.87 -3.72
CA PHE A 572 4.72 16.06 -4.09
C PHE A 572 3.83 17.12 -4.72
N ALA A 573 2.99 16.76 -5.69
CA ALA A 573 2.08 17.70 -6.33
C ALA A 573 1.12 18.34 -5.33
N MET A 574 0.53 17.58 -4.39
CA MET A 574 -0.34 18.11 -3.32
C MET A 574 0.35 19.13 -2.41
N ASN A 575 1.68 19.11 -2.35
CA ASN A 575 2.50 20.06 -1.61
C ASN A 575 3.12 21.15 -2.50
N GLY A 576 2.67 21.29 -3.74
CA GLY A 576 3.15 22.27 -4.69
C GLY A 576 4.58 22.01 -5.21
N GLY A 577 5.03 20.75 -5.19
CA GLY A 577 6.24 20.33 -5.89
C GLY A 577 5.92 20.05 -7.35
N LEU A 578 6.57 20.74 -8.28
CA LEU A 578 6.40 20.48 -9.70
C LEU A 578 7.08 19.17 -10.11
N ILE A 579 6.53 18.50 -11.10
CA ILE A 579 7.01 17.19 -11.54
C ILE A 579 7.90 17.36 -12.77
N VAL A 580 9.12 16.81 -12.71
CA VAL A 580 9.89 16.39 -13.89
C VAL A 580 9.64 14.91 -14.09
N GLY A 581 9.03 14.54 -15.19
CA GLY A 581 8.58 13.16 -15.36
C GLY A 581 8.34 12.73 -16.80
N THR A 582 8.27 11.43 -16.98
CA THR A 582 7.92 10.79 -18.24
C THR A 582 6.40 10.58 -18.34
N ARG A 583 5.92 10.24 -19.54
CA ARG A 583 4.53 9.83 -19.78
C ARG A 583 4.33 8.39 -19.31
N ASP A 584 4.41 8.19 -17.96
CA ASP A 584 4.35 6.89 -17.33
C ASP A 584 3.45 6.90 -16.09
N GLY A 585 2.78 5.79 -15.82
CA GLY A 585 1.93 5.61 -14.65
C GLY A 585 0.90 6.72 -14.46
N ALA A 586 0.76 7.19 -13.21
CA ALA A 586 -0.18 8.26 -12.86
C ALA A 586 0.29 9.65 -13.29
N ASN A 587 1.54 9.84 -13.78
CA ASN A 587 1.99 11.14 -14.30
C ASN A 587 1.09 11.64 -15.44
N VAL A 588 0.57 10.71 -16.27
CA VAL A 588 -0.34 11.03 -17.38
C VAL A 588 -1.64 11.63 -16.86
N GLU A 589 -2.24 11.03 -15.85
CA GLU A 589 -3.48 11.50 -15.25
C GLU A 589 -3.26 12.78 -14.44
N ILE A 590 -2.11 12.91 -13.76
CA ILE A 590 -1.73 14.13 -13.04
C ILE A 590 -1.56 15.28 -14.03
N ALA A 591 -0.84 15.10 -15.14
CA ALA A 591 -0.68 16.11 -16.18
C ALA A 591 -2.02 16.60 -16.72
N ARG A 592 -2.98 15.70 -16.91
CA ARG A 592 -4.35 16.02 -17.33
C ARG A 592 -5.10 16.82 -16.27
N ALA A 593 -4.94 16.47 -15.00
CA ALA A 593 -5.64 17.13 -13.90
C ALA A 593 -5.07 18.53 -13.58
N ILE A 594 -3.76 18.66 -13.50
CA ILE A 594 -3.11 19.92 -13.15
C ILE A 594 -2.92 20.87 -14.35
N GLY A 595 -3.00 20.34 -15.57
CA GLY A 595 -2.66 21.01 -16.83
C GLY A 595 -1.26 20.64 -17.30
N SER A 596 -1.13 20.34 -18.60
CA SER A 596 0.13 19.90 -19.23
C SER A 596 1.29 20.90 -19.08
N ASP A 597 0.95 22.19 -18.95
CA ASP A 597 1.94 23.27 -18.78
C ASP A 597 2.52 23.36 -17.36
N ASN A 598 1.93 22.64 -16.40
CA ASN A 598 2.34 22.62 -15.01
C ASN A 598 3.22 21.41 -14.65
N ILE A 599 3.73 20.69 -15.67
CA ILE A 599 4.60 19.53 -15.56
C ILE A 599 5.69 19.57 -16.61
N PHE A 600 6.92 19.19 -16.27
CA PHE A 600 8.04 19.09 -17.20
C PHE A 600 8.13 17.68 -17.75
N GLN A 601 7.44 17.41 -18.86
CA GLN A 601 7.46 16.11 -19.51
C GLN A 601 8.63 15.97 -20.48
N PHE A 602 9.20 14.74 -20.56
CA PHE A 602 10.27 14.36 -21.47
C PHE A 602 10.24 12.85 -21.76
N GLY A 603 11.13 12.43 -22.68
CA GLY A 603 11.43 11.02 -22.95
C GLY A 603 10.43 10.33 -23.87
N ALA A 604 10.81 9.13 -24.30
CA ALA A 604 10.05 8.30 -25.22
C ALA A 604 8.69 7.91 -24.66
N THR A 605 7.68 7.81 -25.52
CA THR A 605 6.36 7.26 -25.23
C THR A 605 6.40 5.73 -25.18
N VAL A 606 5.34 5.10 -24.68
CA VAL A 606 5.25 3.62 -24.61
C VAL A 606 5.44 2.95 -25.97
N ASP A 607 4.86 3.51 -27.01
CA ASP A 607 4.95 2.92 -28.35
C ASP A 607 6.33 3.11 -28.99
N GLU A 608 6.94 4.27 -28.75
CA GLU A 608 8.34 4.50 -29.09
C GLU A 608 9.27 3.55 -28.34
N VAL A 609 9.07 3.33 -27.04
CA VAL A 609 9.85 2.36 -26.24
C VAL A 609 9.74 0.96 -26.83
N LYS A 610 8.55 0.50 -27.22
CA LYS A 610 8.38 -0.81 -27.88
C LYS A 610 9.19 -0.91 -29.16
N THR A 611 9.15 0.12 -29.99
CA THR A 611 9.89 0.19 -31.26
C THR A 611 11.39 0.25 -31.02
N LEU A 612 11.84 1.09 -30.09
CA LEU A 612 13.26 1.25 -29.73
C LEU A 612 13.86 -0.05 -29.20
N LYS A 613 13.15 -0.76 -28.36
CA LYS A 613 13.59 -2.07 -27.83
C LYS A 613 13.65 -3.15 -28.93
N LYS A 614 12.67 -3.21 -29.84
CA LYS A 614 12.69 -4.15 -30.96
C LYS A 614 13.88 -3.94 -31.91
N THR A 615 14.31 -2.69 -32.09
CA THR A 615 15.38 -2.30 -33.00
C THR A 615 16.72 -2.08 -32.29
N ALA A 616 16.84 -2.37 -31.02
CA ALA A 616 18.04 -2.06 -30.21
C ALA A 616 19.32 -2.67 -30.78
N ASN A 617 19.27 -3.93 -31.24
CA ASN A 617 20.43 -4.64 -31.78
C ASN A 617 20.81 -4.24 -33.21
N THR A 618 19.93 -3.56 -33.95
CA THR A 618 20.15 -3.14 -35.34
C THR A 618 20.49 -1.65 -35.47
N ARG A 619 20.32 -0.90 -34.38
CA ARG A 619 20.61 0.54 -34.34
C ARG A 619 21.97 0.79 -33.70
N ASN A 620 22.74 1.67 -34.28
CA ASN A 620 24.00 2.14 -33.71
C ASN A 620 24.17 3.67 -33.89
N PRO A 621 23.26 4.48 -33.29
CA PRO A 621 23.41 5.92 -33.28
C PRO A 621 24.64 6.30 -32.44
N ALA A 622 25.32 7.38 -32.82
CA ALA A 622 26.31 7.96 -31.93
C ALA A 622 25.65 8.38 -30.60
N PRO A 623 26.28 8.13 -29.46
CA PRO A 623 25.77 8.60 -28.18
C PRO A 623 25.75 10.14 -28.15
N ASP A 624 24.84 10.72 -27.36
CA ASP A 624 24.84 12.16 -27.10
C ASP A 624 26.21 12.58 -26.55
N GLU A 625 26.82 13.62 -27.13
CA GLU A 625 28.15 14.08 -26.74
C GLU A 625 28.26 14.47 -25.27
N ARG A 626 27.18 15.01 -24.69
CA ARG A 626 27.11 15.35 -23.26
C ARG A 626 27.13 14.09 -22.38
N LEU A 627 26.49 13.01 -22.83
CA LEU A 627 26.53 11.72 -22.14
C LEU A 627 27.90 11.07 -22.25
N ALA A 628 28.53 11.13 -23.44
CA ALA A 628 29.88 10.63 -23.66
C ALA A 628 30.87 11.35 -22.73
N ASN A 629 30.77 12.68 -22.62
CA ASN A 629 31.56 13.48 -21.69
C ASN A 629 31.34 13.10 -20.23
N VAL A 630 30.08 12.89 -19.80
CA VAL A 630 29.77 12.42 -18.45
C VAL A 630 30.43 11.07 -18.15
N CYS A 631 30.37 10.13 -19.10
CA CYS A 631 31.04 8.83 -18.96
C CYS A 631 32.57 8.99 -18.89
N ALA A 632 33.15 9.88 -19.67
CA ALA A 632 34.58 10.20 -19.61
C ALA A 632 34.99 10.76 -18.24
N ILE A 633 34.17 11.63 -17.65
CA ILE A 633 34.38 12.15 -16.29
C ILE A 633 34.32 11.02 -15.25
N ILE A 634 33.40 10.08 -15.37
CA ILE A 634 33.35 8.90 -14.49
C ILE A 634 34.64 8.07 -14.66
N HIS A 635 35.06 7.84 -15.90
CA HIS A 635 36.28 7.07 -16.21
C HIS A 635 37.58 7.77 -15.79
N SER A 636 37.60 9.09 -15.65
CA SER A 636 38.77 9.84 -15.19
C SER A 636 39.19 9.47 -13.73
N GLY A 637 38.29 8.80 -12.98
CA GLY A 637 38.55 8.40 -11.61
C GLY A 637 38.28 9.48 -10.56
N ILE A 638 37.69 10.62 -10.93
CA ILE A 638 37.38 11.71 -9.98
C ILE A 638 36.40 11.22 -8.88
N PHE A 639 35.53 10.28 -9.21
CA PHE A 639 34.60 9.65 -8.25
C PHE A 639 35.13 8.33 -7.66
N GLY A 640 36.40 8.00 -7.90
CA GLY A 640 37.08 6.76 -7.56
C GLY A 640 37.36 5.89 -8.79
N ASP A 641 38.22 4.88 -8.64
CA ASP A 641 38.58 3.97 -9.73
C ASP A 641 37.34 3.30 -10.33
N ALA A 642 36.92 3.75 -11.51
CA ALA A 642 35.71 3.31 -12.17
C ALA A 642 35.71 1.82 -12.51
N ARG A 643 36.86 1.20 -12.79
CA ARG A 643 36.97 -0.24 -13.08
C ARG A 643 36.85 -1.05 -11.79
N LYS A 644 37.61 -0.66 -10.77
CA LYS A 644 37.63 -1.35 -9.48
C LYS A 644 36.27 -1.27 -8.76
N LEU A 645 35.61 -0.13 -8.87
CA LEU A 645 34.29 0.10 -8.25
C LEU A 645 33.12 -0.38 -9.13
N GLY A 646 33.36 -0.73 -10.41
CA GLY A 646 32.35 -1.22 -11.32
C GLY A 646 31.53 -0.13 -12.02
N PHE A 647 31.86 1.17 -11.87
CA PHE A 647 31.13 2.28 -12.48
C PHE A 647 31.19 2.27 -14.01
N ASN A 648 32.24 1.67 -14.60
CA ASN A 648 32.33 1.46 -16.04
C ASN A 648 31.16 0.65 -16.60
N ARG A 649 30.59 -0.29 -15.84
CA ARG A 649 29.39 -1.05 -16.25
C ARG A 649 28.17 -0.15 -16.41
N LEU A 650 28.01 0.84 -15.51
CA LEU A 650 26.91 1.81 -15.59
C LEU A 650 27.05 2.70 -16.84
N CYS A 651 28.28 3.14 -17.17
CA CYS A 651 28.54 3.90 -18.42
C CYS A 651 28.23 3.04 -19.64
N SER A 652 28.80 1.84 -19.71
CA SER A 652 28.62 0.94 -20.86
C SER A 652 27.16 0.58 -21.10
N SER A 653 26.37 0.45 -20.03
CA SER A 653 24.94 0.14 -20.14
C SER A 653 24.10 1.28 -20.74
N THR A 654 24.64 2.50 -20.88
CA THR A 654 23.89 3.67 -21.38
C THR A 654 24.39 4.19 -22.74
N LEU A 655 25.56 3.76 -23.17
CA LEU A 655 26.19 4.30 -24.38
C LEU A 655 25.73 3.63 -25.67
N THR A 656 25.21 2.42 -25.61
CA THR A 656 24.75 1.69 -26.80
C THR A 656 23.31 1.23 -26.66
N PRO A 657 22.48 1.29 -27.71
CA PRO A 657 21.08 0.85 -27.65
C PRO A 657 20.90 -0.60 -27.20
N ALA A 658 21.81 -1.49 -27.58
CA ALA A 658 21.74 -2.92 -27.24
C ALA A 658 21.88 -3.20 -25.75
N THR A 659 22.60 -2.36 -25.00
CA THR A 659 22.82 -2.50 -23.55
C THR A 659 21.96 -1.57 -22.71
N ASP A 660 21.33 -0.54 -23.33
CA ASP A 660 20.49 0.45 -22.64
C ASP A 660 19.05 -0.04 -22.45
N SER A 661 18.89 -1.05 -21.61
CA SER A 661 17.60 -1.70 -21.35
C SER A 661 16.49 -0.74 -20.89
N TYR A 662 16.88 0.36 -20.23
CA TYR A 662 15.96 1.37 -19.69
C TYR A 662 16.05 2.72 -20.40
N LEU A 663 16.65 2.77 -21.59
CA LEU A 663 16.74 3.95 -22.47
C LEU A 663 17.24 5.21 -21.76
N CYS A 664 18.21 5.05 -20.84
CA CYS A 664 18.82 6.17 -20.13
C CYS A 664 19.63 7.06 -21.10
N GLY A 665 20.38 6.44 -22.02
CA GLY A 665 21.15 7.15 -23.04
C GLY A 665 20.25 7.81 -24.07
N HIS A 666 19.19 7.11 -24.50
CA HIS A 666 18.23 7.66 -25.47
C HIS A 666 17.53 8.92 -24.95
N ASP A 667 17.05 8.88 -23.69
CA ASP A 667 16.28 9.98 -23.11
C ASP A 667 17.15 11.07 -22.49
N PHE A 668 18.49 10.92 -22.45
CA PHE A 668 19.39 11.83 -21.75
C PHE A 668 19.27 13.27 -22.23
N ALA A 669 19.27 13.49 -23.55
CA ALA A 669 19.13 14.83 -24.12
C ALA A 669 17.84 15.51 -23.68
N SER A 670 16.71 14.84 -23.89
CA SER A 670 15.37 15.37 -23.54
C SER A 670 15.19 15.57 -22.03
N TYR A 671 15.87 14.76 -21.22
CA TYR A 671 15.93 14.96 -19.77
C TYR A 671 16.66 16.24 -19.38
N LEU A 672 17.82 16.51 -19.97
CA LEU A 672 18.58 17.75 -19.76
C LEU A 672 17.75 18.97 -20.18
N ASP A 673 17.04 18.88 -21.31
CA ASP A 673 16.17 19.96 -21.80
C ASP A 673 15.01 20.24 -20.83
N ALA A 674 14.43 19.19 -20.23
CA ALA A 674 13.42 19.34 -19.19
C ALA A 674 13.98 20.01 -17.92
N GLN A 675 15.21 19.68 -17.54
CA GLN A 675 15.91 20.30 -16.42
C GLN A 675 16.23 21.78 -16.71
N ALA A 676 16.62 22.12 -17.94
CA ALA A 676 16.87 23.50 -18.34
C ALA A 676 15.61 24.36 -18.33
N ARG A 677 14.48 23.84 -18.85
CA ARG A 677 13.17 24.52 -18.75
C ARG A 677 12.74 24.77 -17.30
N ALA A 678 13.08 23.85 -16.40
CA ALA A 678 12.79 24.02 -14.98
C ALA A 678 13.66 25.12 -14.33
N ASP A 679 14.97 25.22 -14.72
CA ASP A 679 15.83 26.30 -14.28
C ASP A 679 15.34 27.67 -14.78
N GLU A 680 14.98 27.77 -16.06
CA GLU A 680 14.46 29.00 -16.67
C GLU A 680 13.15 29.45 -15.94
N LEU A 681 12.22 28.54 -15.74
CA LEU A 681 10.97 28.86 -15.05
C LEU A 681 11.21 29.30 -13.60
N TYR A 682 12.19 28.69 -12.89
CA TYR A 682 12.49 29.01 -11.51
C TYR A 682 12.95 30.46 -11.29
N LEU A 683 13.56 31.06 -12.31
CA LEU A 683 13.95 32.49 -12.31
C LEU A 683 12.73 33.42 -12.34
N ASN A 684 11.58 32.96 -12.81
CA ASN A 684 10.32 33.69 -12.76
C ASN A 684 9.50 33.25 -11.55
N GLU A 685 9.75 33.85 -10.39
CA GLU A 685 9.15 33.48 -9.11
C GLU A 685 7.61 33.51 -9.13
N ARG A 686 7.00 34.50 -9.81
CA ARG A 686 5.54 34.63 -9.90
C ARG A 686 4.94 33.44 -10.69
N LEU A 687 5.50 33.15 -11.86
CA LEU A 687 5.00 32.07 -12.71
C LEU A 687 5.27 30.70 -12.07
N TRP A 688 6.43 30.51 -11.43
CA TRP A 688 6.73 29.30 -10.67
C TRP A 688 5.71 29.06 -9.56
N THR A 689 5.42 30.11 -8.77
CA THR A 689 4.48 30.03 -7.66
C THR A 689 3.07 29.69 -8.16
N ARG A 690 2.61 30.37 -9.21
CA ARG A 690 1.32 30.10 -9.84
C ARG A 690 1.18 28.65 -10.26
N LYS A 691 2.17 28.09 -10.96
CA LYS A 691 2.17 26.67 -11.36
C LYS A 691 2.19 25.72 -10.18
N SER A 692 2.96 26.03 -9.15
CA SER A 692 3.05 25.27 -7.90
C SER A 692 1.70 25.23 -7.16
N VAL A 693 1.03 26.37 -7.05
CA VAL A 693 -0.30 26.51 -6.46
C VAL A 693 -1.34 25.70 -7.25
N LEU A 694 -1.40 25.90 -8.56
CA LEU A 694 -2.36 25.16 -9.41
C LEU A 694 -2.13 23.65 -9.34
N SER A 695 -0.85 23.20 -9.32
CA SER A 695 -0.52 21.80 -9.13
C SER A 695 -1.08 21.29 -7.80
N ALA A 696 -0.92 22.02 -6.71
CA ALA A 696 -1.40 21.60 -5.39
C ALA A 696 -2.92 21.51 -5.30
N LEU A 697 -3.63 22.52 -5.82
CA LEU A 697 -5.08 22.65 -5.67
C LEU A 697 -5.89 21.69 -6.55
N ARG A 698 -5.32 21.20 -7.67
CA ARG A 698 -5.99 20.33 -8.64
C ARG A 698 -5.81 18.85 -8.40
N MET A 699 -5.37 18.45 -7.19
CA MET A 699 -5.06 17.06 -6.86
C MET A 699 -6.21 16.28 -6.22
N ALA A 700 -7.44 16.77 -6.24
CA ALA A 700 -8.60 16.12 -5.61
C ALA A 700 -8.84 14.69 -6.10
N LYS A 701 -8.65 14.42 -7.41
CA LYS A 701 -8.74 13.07 -8.01
C LYS A 701 -7.83 12.06 -7.31
N PHE A 702 -6.70 12.49 -6.77
CA PHE A 702 -5.68 11.62 -6.18
C PHE A 702 -5.79 11.48 -4.66
N SER A 703 -6.95 11.81 -4.09
CA SER A 703 -7.29 11.48 -2.69
C SER A 703 -7.55 10.00 -2.54
N THR A 704 -7.01 9.39 -1.48
CA THR A 704 -7.31 7.99 -1.12
C THR A 704 -8.80 7.79 -0.80
N ASP A 705 -9.53 8.84 -0.38
CA ASP A 705 -10.96 8.74 -0.11
C ASP A 705 -11.75 8.40 -1.38
N ARG A 706 -11.42 9.04 -2.52
CA ARG A 706 -11.97 8.67 -3.82
C ARG A 706 -11.58 7.24 -4.20
N THR A 707 -10.28 6.87 -4.01
CA THR A 707 -9.79 5.54 -4.36
C THR A 707 -10.54 4.44 -3.60
N ILE A 708 -10.66 4.56 -2.27
CA ILE A 708 -11.35 3.56 -1.45
C ILE A 708 -12.85 3.51 -1.77
N LYS A 709 -13.48 4.65 -2.05
CA LYS A 709 -14.86 4.68 -2.50
C LYS A 709 -15.06 3.89 -3.79
N GLU A 710 -14.14 4.04 -4.76
CA GLU A 710 -14.19 3.28 -6.01
C GLU A 710 -13.96 1.78 -5.79
N TYR A 711 -13.06 1.37 -4.88
CA TYR A 711 -12.92 -0.04 -4.48
C TYR A 711 -14.21 -0.57 -3.86
N ALA A 712 -14.81 0.18 -2.91
CA ALA A 712 -16.03 -0.21 -2.24
C ALA A 712 -17.19 -0.41 -3.22
N GLU A 713 -17.39 0.52 -4.16
CA GLU A 713 -18.49 0.51 -5.12
C GLU A 713 -18.26 -0.46 -6.29
N LYS A 714 -17.04 -0.48 -6.87
CA LYS A 714 -16.78 -1.18 -8.13
C LYS A 714 -16.30 -2.62 -7.95
N ILE A 715 -15.74 -2.96 -6.78
CA ILE A 715 -15.07 -4.24 -6.56
C ILE A 715 -15.65 -4.97 -5.35
N TRP A 716 -15.73 -4.34 -4.18
CA TRP A 716 -16.15 -5.01 -2.95
C TRP A 716 -17.66 -5.05 -2.74
N ASN A 717 -18.41 -4.24 -3.48
CA ASN A 717 -19.86 -4.08 -3.32
C ASN A 717 -20.25 -3.78 -1.86
N VAL A 718 -19.51 -2.84 -1.24
CA VAL A 718 -19.67 -2.44 0.16
C VAL A 718 -20.16 -1.00 0.24
N GLU A 719 -21.23 -0.78 0.97
CA GLU A 719 -21.74 0.55 1.27
C GLU A 719 -21.10 1.09 2.56
N ALA A 720 -20.59 2.32 2.50
CA ALA A 720 -20.06 2.99 3.67
C ALA A 720 -21.19 3.38 4.65
N LYS A 721 -21.17 2.83 5.87
CA LYS A 721 -22.13 3.15 6.93
C LYS A 721 -21.41 3.84 8.08
N ALA A 722 -21.89 5.01 8.48
CA ALA A 722 -21.39 5.67 9.67
C ALA A 722 -21.80 4.87 10.92
N PHE A 723 -20.81 4.50 11.72
CA PHE A 723 -21.07 3.98 13.04
C PHE A 723 -21.33 5.13 14.01
N LEU A 724 -22.50 5.14 14.62
CA LEU A 724 -22.83 6.09 15.68
C LEU A 724 -23.05 5.30 16.99
N PRO A 725 -22.31 5.60 18.06
CA PRO A 725 -22.53 5.02 19.38
C PRO A 725 -23.98 5.23 19.84
N ARG A 726 -24.49 4.32 20.66
CA ARG A 726 -25.88 4.34 21.11
C ARG A 726 -26.27 5.67 21.75
N HIS A 727 -25.44 6.20 22.64
CA HIS A 727 -25.68 7.51 23.29
C HIS A 727 -25.73 8.69 22.31
N VAL A 728 -24.98 8.63 21.18
CA VAL A 728 -25.02 9.66 20.12
C VAL A 728 -26.30 9.52 19.32
N LYS A 729 -26.69 8.28 18.96
CA LYS A 729 -27.97 8.01 18.29
C LYS A 729 -29.18 8.48 19.10
N GLU A 730 -29.14 8.28 20.40
CA GLU A 730 -30.19 8.72 21.33
C GLU A 730 -30.27 10.25 21.40
N ARG A 731 -29.11 10.95 21.50
CA ARG A 731 -29.08 12.42 21.47
C ARG A 731 -29.60 13.00 20.16
N LEU A 732 -29.22 12.40 19.01
CA LEU A 732 -29.71 12.84 17.70
C LEU A 732 -31.23 12.63 17.55
N LYS A 733 -31.77 11.53 18.08
CA LYS A 733 -33.23 11.30 18.12
C LYS A 733 -33.95 12.36 18.94
N VAL A 734 -33.43 12.69 20.11
CA VAL A 734 -33.99 13.74 20.98
C VAL A 734 -33.88 15.12 20.32
N GLY A 735 -32.77 15.42 19.65
CA GLY A 735 -32.58 16.65 18.88
C GLY A 735 -33.57 16.76 17.71
N ALA A 736 -33.78 15.67 16.96
CA ALA A 736 -34.75 15.64 15.86
C ALA A 736 -36.19 15.80 16.34
N ILE A 737 -36.55 15.20 17.48
CA ILE A 737 -37.87 15.37 18.10
C ILE A 737 -38.08 16.82 18.55
N ARG A 738 -37.06 17.46 19.13
CA ARG A 738 -37.13 18.89 19.51
C ARG A 738 -37.24 19.80 18.29
N TYR A 739 -36.51 19.53 17.22
CA TYR A 739 -36.58 20.30 15.98
C TYR A 739 -37.96 20.21 15.31
N ASN A 740 -38.52 19.01 15.21
CA ASN A 740 -39.87 18.80 14.64
C ASN A 740 -40.95 19.46 15.51
N ASN A 741 -40.83 19.43 16.85
CA ASN A 741 -41.77 20.10 17.76
C ASN A 741 -41.66 21.65 17.68
N THR A 742 -40.50 22.20 17.32
CA THR A 742 -40.33 23.64 17.08
C THR A 742 -40.89 24.06 15.71
N VAL A 743 -40.76 23.20 14.68
CA VAL A 743 -41.30 23.48 13.34
C VAL A 743 -42.84 23.38 13.32
N ASP A 744 -43.43 22.40 14.05
CA ASP A 744 -44.88 22.27 14.19
C ASP A 744 -45.54 23.40 14.97
N ASN A 745 -44.82 24.03 15.92
CA ASN A 745 -45.30 25.18 16.67
C ASN A 745 -45.18 26.52 15.93
N THR A 746 -44.37 26.58 14.86
CA THR A 746 -44.25 27.80 14.02
C THR A 746 -45.26 27.85 12.88
N ASN A 747 -45.96 26.74 12.57
CA ASN A 747 -46.96 26.62 11.50
C ASN A 747 -48.43 26.79 11.98
N LYS A 748 -48.67 27.10 13.26
CA LYS A 748 -50.03 27.48 13.71
C LYS A 748 -50.19 28.97 13.55
N SER A 749 -50.75 29.42 12.44
CA SER A 749 -51.25 30.78 12.22
C SER A 749 -52.27 31.13 13.30
N PRO A 750 -52.28 32.34 13.85
CA PRO A 750 -53.36 32.81 14.72
C PRO A 750 -54.56 33.17 13.88
N ASN A 751 -55.67 32.47 14.01
CA ASN A 751 -56.96 32.90 13.57
C ASN A 751 -57.44 34.06 14.47
N ASN A 752 -57.76 35.18 13.81
CA ASN A 752 -58.50 36.32 14.36
C ASN A 752 -59.79 35.89 15.03
N ASN A 753 -60.00 36.30 16.27
CA ASN A 753 -61.31 36.82 16.67
C ASN A 753 -61.16 37.81 17.85
N ASN A 754 -61.67 39.01 17.57
CA ASN A 754 -61.93 40.14 18.50
C ASN A 754 -62.76 39.66 19.74
N ASN A 755 -62.40 40.13 20.93
CA ASN A 755 -63.26 41.04 21.70
C ASN A 755 -62.64 41.42 23.08
N ASN A 756 -62.58 42.73 23.25
CA ASN A 756 -62.75 43.59 24.45
C ASN A 756 -62.54 42.98 25.86
N ASN A 757 -61.71 43.56 26.61
CA ASN A 757 -61.91 44.52 27.70
C ASN A 757 -60.81 44.47 28.76
N ASN A 758 -60.27 45.66 28.96
CA ASN A 758 -60.01 46.38 30.23
C ASN A 758 -59.18 45.74 31.38
N SER A 759 -58.24 46.51 31.69
CA SER A 759 -57.82 47.08 32.97
C SER A 759 -56.55 46.59 33.61
N ASN A 760 -55.68 47.55 33.69
CA ASN A 760 -54.92 48.03 34.82
C ASN A 760 -53.84 47.20 35.51
N ASN A 761 -52.77 47.88 35.56
CA ASN A 761 -51.84 48.19 36.64
C ASN A 761 -50.49 47.50 36.69
N ASN A 762 -49.51 48.31 36.41
CA ASN A 762 -48.44 48.81 37.35
C ASN A 762 -47.54 47.70 37.96
N SER A 763 -46.35 47.77 37.72
CA SER A 763 -45.26 48.60 38.25
C SER A 763 -43.93 47.87 38.12
N ASN A 764 -43.03 48.60 37.60
CA ASN A 764 -41.73 49.00 38.14
C ASN A 764 -40.71 47.99 38.63
N ASN A 765 -39.61 48.10 38.07
CA ASN A 765 -38.28 48.54 38.55
C ASN A 765 -37.23 47.53 38.12
N ASN A 766 -36.34 47.93 37.29
CA ASN A 766 -35.10 48.65 37.43
C ASN A 766 -34.01 47.97 38.24
N TYR A 767 -32.93 47.94 37.65
CA TYR A 767 -31.55 48.29 37.95
C TYR A 767 -30.55 47.17 37.56
N ASN A 768 -29.77 47.45 36.60
CA ASN A 768 -28.41 48.08 36.63
C ASN A 768 -27.30 47.09 37.03
N ASN A 769 -26.48 46.86 36.09
CA ASN A 769 -25.08 47.36 35.91
C ASN A 769 -24.00 46.86 36.84
N ASN A 770 -22.95 46.62 36.17
CA ASN A 770 -21.53 46.86 36.45
C ASN A 770 -20.72 45.61 36.76
N SER A 771 -19.84 45.29 35.91
CA SER A 771 -18.53 45.89 35.56
C SER A 771 -17.37 45.34 36.33
N SER A 772 -16.33 45.10 35.60
CA SER A 772 -14.90 45.07 35.96
C SER A 772 -14.43 43.83 36.73
N GLY A 773 -13.35 43.27 36.46
CA GLY A 773 -12.16 43.65 35.73
C GLY A 773 -11.00 42.73 36.14
N SER A 774 -10.05 42.66 35.27
CA SER A 774 -8.61 42.49 35.55
C SER A 774 -8.14 41.21 36.25
N SER A 775 -7.27 40.52 35.74
CA SER A 775 -5.89 40.63 35.34
C SER A 775 -5.03 39.51 35.88
N SER A 776 -4.14 39.10 35.04
CA SER A 776 -2.73 38.70 35.28
C SER A 776 -2.49 37.29 35.83
N SER A 777 -1.76 36.53 35.19
CA SER A 777 -0.38 36.41 34.80
C SER A 777 0.21 35.07 35.20
N SER A 778 0.97 34.54 34.30
CA SER A 778 2.21 33.73 34.45
C SER A 778 2.10 32.37 35.17
N GLU A 779 2.46 31.29 34.59
CA GLU A 779 3.75 30.86 33.98
C GLU A 779 3.53 29.88 32.84
#